data_2a9ed5b592342698b1805bb4e9221320
#
_entry.id   2a9ed5b592342698b1805bb4e9221320
#
_cell.length_a   1.000
_cell.length_b   1.000
_cell.length_c   1.000
_cell.angle_alpha   90.00
_cell.angle_beta   90.00
_cell.angle_gamma   90.00
#
_symmetry.space_group_name_H-M   'P 1'
#
loop_
_entity.id
_entity.type
_entity.pdbx_description
1 polymer ?
#
loop_
_entity_poly.entity_id
_entity_poly.type
_entity_poly.pdbx_seq_one_letter_code
_entity_poly.pdbx_strand_id
1 'polypeptide(L)'
;MAGGESVFDEMERLNRRLTELPPGCISRKTINGKIRYYHQWYESGKIRSKYVKEADLSGLEARIAERKECEQHLKKLKDGLNPDVGFEGFKTSVIAGAPLLSVFDDIGDLKRRDCYGILESYVRGSEKKVCILYGLRRTGKTTMIGQLIRDMDVEELSRTAYMNAADAGTLRRVYWDLDVLRSKGFRTVFIDEIMMLDDFIDGCSALATMYASMGMRIVLSGTDSLGLRFAEDDQLYCRAVTIHMNPIRYREHARLMGTGDIDDFIRMGGTLRKGEMNLECPEDFDADSPFISGRAASRYTDMAIAGNIQNSLRNHEGGRCFHRLYELYEAGELTNAINCVVEDINHRFALKAIQQEYGSQNLRYALLNDPGAIPDSLDLEEVVGRVMNALSIKDPKSLSIRLDEGHVALIRSYLRALDLIADCDVIVFAEGRAEHDTATVFLQPGMRYVQAQVLVRSLEMDEGFLSLGPDERERIGSRILDTVSGRILEEIVLFETRDRLGDGYEVCKVQFPIGEIDMLVRDRRRGVCSLFEVKHSINRSKHQRRHLVDPEKSDAVAKHFGPISGRFVLYRGEESIEEDGVRYLNVERYLKELGGTEDELRKVLFPERGQDPDLLFPCFLGCPFPDLFRLPFEHIRSTYDSMQIGRLSFRL
;
A
#
# COMPACT_ATOMS: atom_id res chain seq x y z
N MET A 1 16.80 -24.46 9.15
CA MET A 1 17.27 -24.52 10.54
C MET A 1 16.18 -23.88 11.36
N ALA A 2 15.75 -24.50 12.45
CA ALA A 2 14.70 -23.96 13.31
C ALA A 2 15.13 -22.55 13.79
N GLY A 3 14.33 -21.53 13.50
CA GLY A 3 14.58 -20.19 13.95
C GLY A 3 14.54 -20.14 15.46
N GLY A 4 15.60 -19.61 16.09
CA GLY A 4 15.60 -19.30 17.52
C GLY A 4 14.53 -18.26 17.82
N GLU A 5 13.98 -18.30 19.02
CA GLU A 5 13.05 -17.29 19.54
C GLU A 5 13.72 -15.91 19.43
N SER A 6 12.97 -14.89 18.98
CA SER A 6 13.53 -13.54 18.87
C SER A 6 13.82 -12.97 20.26
N VAL A 7 14.80 -12.06 20.37
CA VAL A 7 15.11 -11.39 21.64
C VAL A 7 13.89 -10.67 22.21
N PHE A 8 13.10 -10.09 21.33
CA PHE A 8 11.87 -9.40 21.70
C PHE A 8 10.86 -10.35 22.34
N ASP A 9 10.57 -11.49 21.69
CA ASP A 9 9.65 -12.49 22.21
C ASP A 9 10.12 -13.08 23.53
N GLU A 10 11.43 -13.34 23.63
CA GLU A 10 12.05 -13.84 24.85
C GLU A 10 11.96 -12.81 26.00
N MET A 11 12.25 -11.54 25.73
CA MET A 11 12.10 -10.46 26.73
C MET A 11 10.64 -10.25 27.13
N GLU A 12 9.71 -10.29 26.19
CA GLU A 12 8.27 -10.17 26.49
C GLU A 12 7.77 -11.33 27.33
N ARG A 13 8.14 -12.55 26.98
CA ARG A 13 7.83 -13.75 27.76
C ARG A 13 8.36 -13.64 29.20
N LEU A 14 9.62 -13.21 29.36
CA LEU A 14 10.23 -13.02 30.70
C LEU A 14 9.51 -11.91 31.47
N ASN A 15 9.18 -10.78 30.85
CA ASN A 15 8.44 -9.70 31.49
C ASN A 15 7.05 -10.14 31.91
N ARG A 16 6.30 -10.84 31.06
CA ARG A 16 4.99 -11.42 31.39
C ARG A 16 5.11 -12.36 32.58
N ARG A 17 6.11 -13.25 32.58
CA ARG A 17 6.36 -14.17 33.69
C ARG A 17 6.69 -13.44 35.00
N LEU A 18 7.46 -12.36 34.94
CA LEU A 18 7.78 -11.52 36.10
C LEU A 18 6.55 -10.85 36.72
N THR A 19 5.50 -10.54 35.96
CA THR A 19 4.26 -10.00 36.53
C THR A 19 3.46 -11.04 37.32
N GLU A 20 3.59 -12.31 36.98
CA GLU A 20 2.90 -13.44 37.66
C GLU A 20 3.64 -13.91 38.91
N LEU A 21 4.94 -13.65 39.01
CA LEU A 21 5.79 -14.17 40.08
C LEU A 21 5.90 -13.18 41.26
N PRO A 22 5.86 -13.65 42.52
CA PRO A 22 5.93 -12.78 43.69
C PRO A 22 7.30 -12.14 43.84
N PRO A 23 7.39 -10.79 44.02
CA PRO A 23 8.64 -10.10 44.26
C PRO A 23 9.16 -10.34 45.70
N GLY A 24 10.46 -10.09 45.93
CA GLY A 24 11.01 -10.02 47.26
C GLY A 24 11.74 -11.27 47.73
N CYS A 25 11.67 -11.56 49.05
CA CYS A 25 12.39 -12.67 49.66
C CYS A 25 11.67 -13.26 50.88
N ILE A 26 12.07 -14.44 51.32
CA ILE A 26 11.59 -15.05 52.57
C ILE A 26 12.55 -14.65 53.71
N SER A 27 12.00 -14.07 54.76
CA SER A 27 12.70 -13.73 56.00
C SER A 27 12.27 -14.71 57.10
N ARG A 28 13.28 -15.25 57.80
CA ARG A 28 13.12 -16.17 58.94
C ARG A 28 13.26 -15.39 60.23
N LYS A 29 12.26 -15.48 61.11
CA LYS A 29 12.25 -14.83 62.45
C LYS A 29 11.94 -15.85 63.54
N THR A 30 12.67 -15.78 64.66
CA THR A 30 12.37 -16.58 65.83
C THR A 30 11.50 -15.76 66.79
N ILE A 31 10.27 -16.18 67.02
CA ILE A 31 9.30 -15.50 67.90
C ILE A 31 8.82 -16.52 68.93
N ASN A 32 9.06 -16.24 70.22
CA ASN A 32 8.72 -17.13 71.33
C ASN A 32 9.26 -18.56 71.15
N GLY A 33 10.55 -18.70 70.76
CA GLY A 33 11.23 -19.97 70.56
C GLY A 33 10.80 -20.76 69.31
N LYS A 34 9.82 -20.26 68.53
CA LYS A 34 9.37 -20.89 67.30
C LYS A 34 9.81 -20.12 66.08
N ILE A 35 10.26 -20.84 65.08
CA ILE A 35 10.65 -20.24 63.79
C ILE A 35 9.38 -19.87 63.02
N ARG A 36 9.33 -18.66 62.51
CA ARG A 36 8.25 -18.17 61.63
C ARG A 36 8.83 -17.58 60.36
N TYR A 37 8.15 -17.79 59.26
CA TYR A 37 8.58 -17.34 57.92
C TYR A 37 7.69 -16.18 57.46
N TYR A 38 8.33 -15.18 56.86
CA TYR A 38 7.65 -13.97 56.34
C TYR A 38 8.10 -13.70 54.95
N HIS A 39 7.16 -13.56 54.01
CA HIS A 39 7.42 -13.01 52.68
C HIS A 39 7.56 -11.50 52.81
N GLN A 40 8.66 -10.94 52.33
CA GLN A 40 8.95 -9.52 52.35
C GLN A 40 9.24 -9.00 50.96
N TRP A 41 8.58 -7.91 50.61
CA TRP A 41 8.78 -7.21 49.31
C TRP A 41 8.74 -5.71 49.51
N TYR A 42 9.25 -4.97 48.51
CA TYR A 42 9.24 -3.51 48.49
C TYR A 42 8.08 -3.02 47.67
N GLU A 43 7.23 -2.14 48.20
CA GLU A 43 6.06 -1.59 47.53
C GLU A 43 5.86 -0.14 47.96
N SER A 44 5.78 0.79 46.99
CA SER A 44 5.54 2.23 47.22
C SER A 44 6.45 2.85 48.28
N GLY A 45 7.76 2.55 48.23
CA GLY A 45 8.76 3.11 49.15
C GLY A 45 8.79 2.45 50.54
N LYS A 46 8.04 1.37 50.78
CA LYS A 46 7.96 0.68 52.10
C LYS A 46 8.14 -0.81 51.96
N ILE A 47 8.75 -1.42 52.97
CA ILE A 47 8.86 -2.89 53.07
C ILE A 47 7.52 -3.42 53.56
N ARG A 48 6.87 -4.26 52.74
CA ARG A 48 5.72 -5.05 53.11
C ARG A 48 6.14 -6.40 53.62
N SER A 49 5.40 -6.98 54.59
CA SER A 49 5.71 -8.28 55.18
C SER A 49 4.45 -9.04 55.46
N LYS A 50 4.35 -10.29 55.01
CA LYS A 50 3.22 -11.18 55.20
C LYS A 50 3.69 -12.52 55.79
N TYR A 51 3.04 -13.00 56.83
CA TYR A 51 3.30 -14.31 57.41
C TYR A 51 3.03 -15.45 56.42
N VAL A 52 3.91 -16.42 56.32
CA VAL A 52 3.81 -17.62 55.46
C VAL A 52 3.70 -18.87 56.33
N LYS A 53 2.68 -19.67 56.05
CA LYS A 53 2.53 -20.97 56.69
C LYS A 53 3.62 -21.96 56.18
N GLU A 54 4.04 -22.88 57.02
CA GLU A 54 5.09 -23.83 56.66
C GLU A 54 4.72 -24.73 55.46
N ALA A 55 3.43 -25.05 55.33
CA ALA A 55 2.91 -25.80 54.18
C ALA A 55 3.04 -25.06 52.83
N ASP A 56 3.02 -23.72 52.86
CA ASP A 56 3.04 -22.87 51.63
C ASP A 56 4.47 -22.39 51.32
N LEU A 57 5.46 -22.68 52.21
CA LEU A 57 6.79 -22.11 52.16
C LEU A 57 7.57 -22.56 50.92
N SER A 58 7.63 -23.88 50.68
CA SER A 58 8.43 -24.44 49.56
C SER A 58 7.90 -23.96 48.19
N GLY A 59 6.59 -23.86 48.04
CA GLY A 59 5.98 -23.35 46.82
C GLY A 59 6.24 -21.85 46.58
N LEU A 60 6.27 -21.05 47.65
CA LEU A 60 6.58 -19.64 47.57
C LEU A 60 8.07 -19.38 47.30
N GLU A 61 8.95 -20.15 47.95
CA GLU A 61 10.39 -20.10 47.72
C GLU A 61 10.77 -20.45 46.28
N ALA A 62 10.17 -21.49 45.70
CA ALA A 62 10.36 -21.87 44.31
C ALA A 62 9.97 -20.75 43.34
N ARG A 63 8.82 -20.11 43.56
CA ARG A 63 8.34 -19.01 42.74
C ARG A 63 9.20 -17.73 42.85
N ILE A 64 9.73 -17.43 44.05
CA ILE A 64 10.67 -16.32 44.23
C ILE A 64 12.02 -16.64 43.59
N ALA A 65 12.50 -17.89 43.64
CA ALA A 65 13.71 -18.31 42.95
C ALA A 65 13.56 -18.19 41.43
N GLU A 66 12.44 -18.68 40.87
CA GLU A 66 12.11 -18.55 39.45
C GLU A 66 12.12 -17.09 39.02
N ARG A 67 11.50 -16.18 39.82
CA ARG A 67 11.53 -14.76 39.55
C ARG A 67 12.95 -14.21 39.44
N LYS A 68 13.85 -14.59 40.36
CA LYS A 68 15.24 -14.14 40.32
C LYS A 68 15.99 -14.68 39.11
N GLU A 69 15.69 -15.89 38.68
CA GLU A 69 16.26 -16.45 37.46
C GLU A 69 15.81 -15.68 36.23
N CYS A 70 14.49 -15.36 36.13
CA CYS A 70 13.96 -14.51 35.07
C CYS A 70 14.59 -13.12 35.08
N GLU A 71 14.75 -12.48 36.24
CA GLU A 71 15.36 -11.16 36.37
C GLU A 71 16.85 -11.20 35.94
N GLN A 72 17.59 -12.26 36.32
CA GLN A 72 18.99 -12.44 35.89
C GLN A 72 19.09 -12.69 34.40
N HIS A 73 18.21 -13.49 33.85
CA HIS A 73 18.17 -13.77 32.41
C HIS A 73 17.86 -12.51 31.61
N LEU A 74 16.83 -11.76 32.01
CA LEU A 74 16.46 -10.47 31.38
C LEU A 74 17.65 -9.48 31.47
N LYS A 75 18.37 -9.45 32.59
CA LYS A 75 19.57 -8.62 32.74
C LYS A 75 20.67 -9.06 31.77
N LYS A 76 20.94 -10.35 31.64
CA LYS A 76 21.97 -10.87 30.71
C LYS A 76 21.61 -10.52 29.25
N LEU A 77 20.34 -10.64 28.86
CA LEU A 77 19.87 -10.24 27.53
C LEU A 77 20.13 -8.74 27.30
N LYS A 78 19.75 -7.89 28.26
CA LYS A 78 19.97 -6.43 28.17
C LYS A 78 21.45 -6.06 28.13
N ASP A 79 22.27 -6.71 28.95
CA ASP A 79 23.73 -6.49 28.99
C ASP A 79 24.42 -6.95 27.69
N GLY A 80 23.94 -8.03 27.08
CA GLY A 80 24.40 -8.50 25.75
C GLY A 80 23.98 -7.58 24.59
N LEU A 81 22.90 -6.85 24.76
CA LEU A 81 22.38 -5.88 23.77
C LEU A 81 22.97 -4.47 23.94
N ASN A 82 23.67 -4.20 25.05
CA ASN A 82 24.37 -2.93 25.26
C ASN A 82 25.78 -3.05 24.69
N PRO A 83 26.01 -2.78 23.42
CA PRO A 83 27.34 -2.53 22.96
C PRO A 83 27.83 -1.33 23.76
N ASP A 84 29.09 -1.33 24.15
CA ASP A 84 29.77 -0.20 24.80
C ASP A 84 29.94 0.95 23.79
N VAL A 85 28.80 1.42 23.26
CA VAL A 85 28.67 2.53 22.32
C VAL A 85 28.53 3.74 23.18
N GLY A 86 29.64 4.31 23.62
CA GLY A 86 29.61 5.66 24.08
C GLY A 86 28.98 6.51 22.99
N PHE A 87 27.79 7.10 23.27
CA PHE A 87 27.04 7.96 22.34
C PHE A 87 27.82 9.24 21.99
N GLU A 88 28.96 9.47 22.63
CA GLU A 88 29.87 10.55 22.31
C GLU A 88 30.61 10.25 20.99
N GLY A 89 30.31 11.06 19.96
CA GLY A 89 31.01 10.99 18.68
C GLY A 89 30.14 10.83 17.44
N PHE A 90 28.88 10.43 17.59
CA PHE A 90 27.95 10.42 16.47
C PHE A 90 27.51 11.84 16.07
N LYS A 91 27.28 12.05 14.78
CA LYS A 91 26.84 13.31 14.19
C LYS A 91 25.34 13.32 13.87
N THR A 92 24.71 12.16 13.96
CA THR A 92 23.27 11.95 13.75
C THR A 92 22.66 11.20 14.92
N SER A 93 21.34 11.06 14.95
CA SER A 93 20.60 10.31 15.97
C SER A 93 20.70 8.81 15.74
N VAL A 94 21.87 8.21 16.05
CA VAL A 94 22.08 6.78 15.94
C VAL A 94 21.49 6.06 17.15
N ILE A 95 20.68 5.04 16.90
CA ILE A 95 20.09 4.16 17.91
C ILE A 95 20.60 2.75 17.65
N ALA A 96 21.08 2.05 18.70
CA ALA A 96 21.64 0.72 18.57
C ALA A 96 21.41 -0.13 19.83
N GLY A 97 21.39 -1.44 19.70
CA GLY A 97 21.22 -2.36 20.82
C GLY A 97 19.83 -2.36 21.44
N ALA A 98 19.74 -2.46 22.77
CA ALA A 98 18.46 -2.53 23.49
C ALA A 98 17.49 -1.37 23.23
N PRO A 99 17.93 -0.10 23.06
CA PRO A 99 17.04 1.00 22.70
C PRO A 99 16.27 0.82 21.38
N LEU A 100 16.80 0.02 20.43
CA LEU A 100 16.08 -0.28 19.18
C LEU A 100 14.73 -0.95 19.43
N LEU A 101 14.65 -1.85 20.40
CA LEU A 101 13.40 -2.53 20.74
C LEU A 101 12.34 -1.55 21.26
N SER A 102 12.77 -0.53 22.03
CA SER A 102 11.85 0.49 22.56
C SER A 102 11.32 1.43 21.47
N VAL A 103 12.13 1.72 20.44
CA VAL A 103 11.69 2.56 19.31
C VAL A 103 10.57 1.91 18.50
N PHE A 104 10.58 0.58 18.42
CA PHE A 104 9.64 -0.20 17.62
C PHE A 104 8.65 -1.02 18.46
N ASP A 105 8.45 -0.65 19.73
CA ASP A 105 7.55 -1.36 20.64
C ASP A 105 6.07 -1.27 20.17
N ASP A 106 5.67 -0.12 19.66
CA ASP A 106 4.29 0.14 19.16
C ASP A 106 3.90 -0.67 17.92
N ILE A 107 4.84 -1.37 17.28
CA ILE A 107 4.56 -2.15 16.06
C ILE A 107 3.68 -3.37 16.35
N GLY A 108 3.75 -3.90 17.58
CA GLY A 108 2.93 -4.99 18.06
C GLY A 108 2.90 -6.21 17.14
N ASP A 109 1.74 -6.87 17.08
CA ASP A 109 1.49 -8.03 16.23
C ASP A 109 0.99 -7.65 14.82
N LEU A 110 1.42 -6.51 14.28
CA LEU A 110 1.04 -6.09 12.93
C LEU A 110 1.46 -7.14 11.90
N LYS A 111 0.54 -7.51 11.02
CA LYS A 111 0.82 -8.47 9.95
C LYS A 111 1.86 -7.92 8.97
N ARG A 112 2.75 -8.78 8.50
CA ARG A 112 3.85 -8.41 7.61
C ARG A 112 3.36 -8.17 6.19
N ARG A 113 4.02 -7.24 5.48
CA ARG A 113 3.84 -7.02 4.04
C ARG A 113 4.32 -8.24 3.24
N ASP A 114 3.76 -8.46 2.06
CA ASP A 114 4.16 -9.58 1.18
C ASP A 114 5.64 -9.49 0.78
N CYS A 115 6.21 -8.28 0.69
CA CYS A 115 7.62 -8.06 0.37
C CYS A 115 8.59 -8.20 1.57
N TYR A 116 8.09 -8.48 2.79
CA TYR A 116 8.93 -8.63 3.99
C TYR A 116 10.06 -9.65 3.81
N GLY A 117 9.76 -10.83 3.24
CA GLY A 117 10.75 -11.89 3.03
C GLY A 117 11.93 -11.49 2.14
N ILE A 118 11.75 -10.50 1.26
CA ILE A 118 12.84 -9.98 0.42
C ILE A 118 13.82 -9.18 1.28
N LEU A 119 13.30 -8.30 2.15
CA LEU A 119 14.13 -7.52 3.08
C LEU A 119 14.87 -8.43 4.06
N GLU A 120 14.18 -9.41 4.64
CA GLU A 120 14.76 -10.40 5.54
C GLU A 120 15.89 -11.18 4.86
N SER A 121 15.65 -11.68 3.64
CA SER A 121 16.64 -12.41 2.85
C SER A 121 17.87 -11.57 2.53
N TYR A 122 17.68 -10.26 2.26
CA TYR A 122 18.79 -9.34 2.05
C TYR A 122 19.61 -9.16 3.35
N VAL A 123 18.96 -8.87 4.46
CA VAL A 123 19.66 -8.58 5.74
C VAL A 123 20.41 -9.79 6.26
N ARG A 124 19.82 -11.00 6.17
CA ARG A 124 20.47 -12.26 6.59
C ARG A 124 21.34 -12.89 5.52
N GLY A 125 21.31 -12.36 4.30
CA GLY A 125 22.07 -12.84 3.16
C GLY A 125 23.54 -12.45 3.16
N SER A 126 24.19 -12.64 2.02
CA SER A 126 25.62 -12.30 1.79
C SER A 126 25.82 -11.26 0.67
N GLU A 127 24.75 -10.60 0.24
CA GLU A 127 24.79 -9.60 -0.83
C GLU A 127 25.68 -8.42 -0.44
N LYS A 128 26.56 -8.00 -1.37
CA LYS A 128 27.47 -6.85 -1.21
C LYS A 128 26.92 -5.62 -1.92
N LYS A 129 25.64 -5.41 -1.83
CA LYS A 129 24.90 -4.30 -2.43
C LYS A 129 24.20 -3.52 -1.32
N VAL A 130 23.75 -2.32 -1.63
CA VAL A 130 22.86 -1.54 -0.77
C VAL A 130 21.42 -2.00 -1.02
N CYS A 131 20.59 -2.08 0.01
CA CYS A 131 19.15 -2.29 -0.17
C CYS A 131 18.44 -0.94 -0.19
N ILE A 132 17.62 -0.70 -1.20
CA ILE A 132 16.77 0.49 -1.32
C ILE A 132 15.32 0.04 -1.08
N LEU A 133 14.72 0.56 -0.01
CA LEU A 133 13.33 0.33 0.35
C LEU A 133 12.53 1.61 0.11
N TYR A 134 11.73 1.66 -0.95
CA TYR A 134 11.01 2.88 -1.29
C TYR A 134 9.52 2.67 -1.59
N GLY A 135 8.77 3.74 -1.54
CA GLY A 135 7.33 3.78 -1.82
C GLY A 135 6.67 4.95 -1.11
N LEU A 136 5.42 5.20 -1.43
CA LEU A 136 4.65 6.31 -0.87
C LEU A 136 4.56 6.28 0.67
N ARG A 137 4.19 7.40 1.27
CA ARG A 137 3.87 7.46 2.71
C ARG A 137 2.74 6.49 3.04
N ARG A 138 2.79 5.91 4.25
CA ARG A 138 1.79 4.96 4.79
C ARG A 138 1.72 3.62 4.03
N THR A 139 2.79 3.21 3.36
CA THR A 139 2.92 1.85 2.80
C THR A 139 3.59 0.86 3.74
N GLY A 140 4.03 1.31 4.94
CA GLY A 140 4.57 0.44 5.98
C GLY A 140 6.09 0.21 5.95
N LYS A 141 6.90 1.10 5.34
CA LYS A 141 8.37 0.99 5.27
C LYS A 141 9.02 0.88 6.65
N THR A 142 8.82 1.90 7.48
CA THR A 142 9.38 1.95 8.85
C THR A 142 8.84 0.81 9.72
N THR A 143 7.55 0.45 9.54
CA THR A 143 6.95 -0.72 10.19
C THR A 143 7.67 -2.01 9.83
N MET A 144 7.97 -2.23 8.53
CA MET A 144 8.66 -3.42 8.07
C MET A 144 10.11 -3.51 8.58
N ILE A 145 10.81 -2.37 8.65
CA ILE A 145 12.14 -2.27 9.29
C ILE A 145 12.03 -2.66 10.77
N GLY A 146 11.08 -2.11 11.49
CA GLY A 146 10.88 -2.42 12.91
C GLY A 146 10.48 -3.87 13.15
N GLN A 147 9.62 -4.46 12.31
CA GLN A 147 9.31 -5.89 12.37
C GLN A 147 10.56 -6.76 12.21
N LEU A 148 11.44 -6.42 11.27
CA LEU A 148 12.68 -7.15 11.07
C LEU A 148 13.63 -6.99 12.26
N ILE A 149 13.74 -5.80 12.84
CA ILE A 149 14.55 -5.56 14.04
C ILE A 149 14.03 -6.39 15.23
N ARG A 150 12.72 -6.51 15.39
CA ARG A 150 12.09 -7.34 16.43
C ARG A 150 12.34 -8.84 16.23
N ASP A 151 12.48 -9.29 14.98
CA ASP A 151 12.76 -10.69 14.64
C ASP A 151 14.24 -11.08 14.80
N MET A 152 15.14 -10.13 15.12
CA MET A 152 16.57 -10.38 15.27
C MET A 152 16.88 -11.11 16.57
N ASP A 153 17.87 -12.00 16.52
CA ASP A 153 18.46 -12.58 17.72
C ASP A 153 19.43 -11.60 18.42
N VAL A 154 19.98 -12.00 19.56
CA VAL A 154 20.90 -11.15 20.37
C VAL A 154 22.13 -10.75 19.56
N GLU A 155 22.71 -11.67 18.77
CA GLU A 155 23.94 -11.41 18.01
C GLU A 155 23.64 -10.44 16.85
N GLU A 156 22.55 -10.66 16.11
CA GLU A 156 22.10 -9.78 15.03
C GLU A 156 21.81 -8.38 15.57
N LEU A 157 21.01 -8.28 16.65
CA LEU A 157 20.57 -7.01 17.21
C LEU A 157 21.73 -6.21 17.82
N SER A 158 22.69 -6.88 18.48
CA SER A 158 23.88 -6.23 19.06
C SER A 158 24.79 -5.57 18.01
N ARG A 159 24.66 -5.97 16.74
CA ARG A 159 25.42 -5.45 15.59
C ARG A 159 24.55 -4.65 14.62
N THR A 160 23.36 -4.25 15.05
CA THR A 160 22.40 -3.50 14.24
C THR A 160 22.23 -2.10 14.80
N ALA A 161 22.21 -1.12 13.89
CA ALA A 161 21.93 0.27 14.18
C ALA A 161 20.81 0.81 13.27
N TYR A 162 20.10 1.79 13.77
CA TYR A 162 19.08 2.56 13.04
C TYR A 162 19.38 4.05 13.18
N MET A 163 19.19 4.81 12.13
CA MET A 163 19.25 6.27 12.14
C MET A 163 18.16 6.85 11.22
N ASN A 164 17.64 8.01 11.61
CA ASN A 164 16.78 8.81 10.75
C ASN A 164 17.60 9.91 10.09
N ALA A 165 17.67 9.91 8.76
CA ALA A 165 18.48 10.85 8.01
C ALA A 165 17.91 12.29 8.02
N ALA A 166 16.62 12.48 8.36
CA ALA A 166 16.02 13.82 8.44
C ALA A 166 16.78 14.75 9.37
N ASP A 167 17.40 14.20 10.44
CA ASP A 167 18.18 14.99 11.42
C ASP A 167 19.66 15.15 11.04
N ALA A 168 20.12 14.46 9.99
CA ALA A 168 21.53 14.42 9.64
C ALA A 168 22.02 15.70 8.92
N GLY A 169 21.16 16.31 8.11
CA GLY A 169 21.45 17.51 7.34
C GLY A 169 22.35 17.28 6.12
N THR A 170 23.38 16.40 6.20
CA THR A 170 24.27 16.07 5.08
C THR A 170 24.70 14.61 5.11
N LEU A 171 24.94 14.03 3.91
CA LEU A 171 25.42 12.67 3.76
C LEU A 171 26.82 12.44 4.39
N ARG A 172 27.63 13.49 4.45
CA ARG A 172 28.95 13.44 5.12
C ARG A 172 28.84 13.09 6.60
N ARG A 173 27.79 13.53 7.30
CA ARG A 173 27.57 13.16 8.71
C ARG A 173 27.17 11.69 8.82
N VAL A 174 26.36 11.18 7.91
CA VAL A 174 26.01 9.78 7.82
C VAL A 174 27.25 8.91 7.61
N TYR A 175 28.15 9.31 6.70
CA TYR A 175 29.42 8.60 6.49
C TYR A 175 30.28 8.56 7.74
N TRP A 176 30.40 9.67 8.46
CA TRP A 176 31.12 9.68 9.73
C TRP A 176 30.57 8.64 10.70
N ASP A 177 29.26 8.58 10.85
CA ASP A 177 28.62 7.64 11.77
C ASP A 177 28.75 6.18 11.30
N LEU A 178 28.70 5.93 9.98
CA LEU A 178 28.97 4.62 9.42
C LEU A 178 30.41 4.15 9.67
N ASP A 179 31.40 5.04 9.60
CA ASP A 179 32.80 4.70 9.94
C ASP A 179 32.95 4.36 11.41
N VAL A 180 32.30 5.11 12.31
CA VAL A 180 32.26 4.82 13.75
C VAL A 180 31.59 3.46 14.00
N LEU A 181 30.43 3.21 13.41
CA LEU A 181 29.69 1.96 13.55
C LEU A 181 30.52 0.77 13.04
N ARG A 182 31.12 0.91 11.86
CA ARG A 182 32.01 -0.13 11.30
C ARG A 182 33.19 -0.44 12.21
N SER A 183 33.85 0.59 12.76
CA SER A 183 34.97 0.43 13.67
C SER A 183 34.61 -0.32 14.98
N LYS A 184 33.36 -0.19 15.40
CA LYS A 184 32.79 -0.88 16.57
C LYS A 184 32.19 -2.27 16.24
N GLY A 185 32.28 -2.73 14.98
CA GLY A 185 31.86 -4.07 14.56
C GLY A 185 30.39 -4.21 14.19
N PHE A 186 29.67 -3.10 14.01
CA PHE A 186 28.30 -3.12 13.48
C PHE A 186 28.26 -3.63 12.05
N ARG A 187 27.23 -4.42 11.73
CA ARG A 187 27.09 -5.06 10.41
C ARG A 187 25.85 -4.62 9.65
N THR A 188 24.76 -4.30 10.35
CA THR A 188 23.49 -3.92 9.73
C THR A 188 23.14 -2.49 10.14
N VAL A 189 22.84 -1.64 9.17
CA VAL A 189 22.45 -0.26 9.42
C VAL A 189 21.22 0.06 8.59
N PHE A 190 20.15 0.47 9.26
CA PHE A 190 18.95 1.02 8.65
C PHE A 190 19.04 2.54 8.67
N ILE A 191 18.88 3.17 7.51
CA ILE A 191 18.91 4.62 7.35
C ILE A 191 17.55 5.02 6.77
N ASP A 192 16.69 5.55 7.62
CA ASP A 192 15.32 5.93 7.23
C ASP A 192 15.28 7.40 6.76
N GLU A 193 14.34 7.70 5.87
CA GLU A 193 14.12 9.02 5.25
C GLU A 193 15.39 9.62 4.60
N ILE A 194 16.20 8.79 3.94
CA ILE A 194 17.51 9.17 3.35
C ILE A 194 17.37 10.33 2.34
N MET A 195 16.23 10.46 1.67
CA MET A 195 15.96 11.51 0.69
C MET A 195 15.77 12.90 1.29
N MET A 196 15.77 13.01 2.63
CA MET A 196 15.81 14.32 3.29
C MET A 196 17.20 15.00 3.22
N LEU A 197 18.22 14.29 2.72
CA LEU A 197 19.57 14.81 2.52
C LEU A 197 19.70 15.38 1.10
N ASP A 198 19.99 16.67 0.98
CA ASP A 198 20.13 17.38 -0.29
C ASP A 198 21.27 16.83 -1.16
N ASP A 199 22.34 16.27 -0.54
CA ASP A 199 23.54 15.74 -1.20
C ASP A 199 23.49 14.22 -1.44
N PHE A 200 22.34 13.56 -1.22
CA PHE A 200 22.21 12.10 -1.29
C PHE A 200 22.44 11.55 -2.71
N ILE A 201 21.75 12.09 -3.70
CA ILE A 201 21.79 11.54 -5.08
C ILE A 201 23.23 11.59 -5.63
N ASP A 202 23.94 12.71 -5.44
CA ASP A 202 25.28 12.89 -5.96
C ASP A 202 26.35 12.09 -5.19
N GLY A 203 26.10 11.81 -3.91
CA GLY A 203 27.09 11.20 -3.02
C GLY A 203 26.88 9.72 -2.69
N CYS A 204 25.73 9.12 -2.98
CA CYS A 204 25.34 7.81 -2.44
C CYS A 204 26.20 6.61 -2.93
N SER A 205 27.01 6.79 -3.98
CA SER A 205 27.88 5.72 -4.50
C SER A 205 28.84 5.14 -3.46
N ALA A 206 29.30 5.94 -2.50
CA ALA A 206 30.18 5.49 -1.43
C ALA A 206 29.50 4.47 -0.48
N LEU A 207 28.20 4.52 -0.32
CA LEU A 207 27.44 3.53 0.46
C LEU A 207 27.66 2.11 -0.07
N ALA A 208 27.64 1.96 -1.40
CA ALA A 208 27.89 0.68 -2.06
C ALA A 208 29.39 0.32 -2.08
N THR A 209 30.25 1.28 -2.45
CA THR A 209 31.68 1.02 -2.71
C THR A 209 32.52 0.92 -1.46
N MET A 210 32.22 1.68 -0.40
CA MET A 210 33.02 1.74 0.83
C MET A 210 32.45 0.92 1.98
N TYR A 211 31.13 0.69 2.00
CA TYR A 211 30.47 0.03 3.13
C TYR A 211 29.86 -1.31 2.76
N ALA A 212 28.94 -1.36 1.79
CA ALA A 212 28.29 -2.63 1.43
C ALA A 212 29.29 -3.63 0.82
N SER A 213 30.24 -3.18 -0.02
CA SER A 213 31.30 -4.04 -0.56
C SER A 213 32.20 -4.68 0.52
N MET A 214 32.36 -3.99 1.67
CA MET A 214 33.12 -4.47 2.82
C MET A 214 32.31 -5.32 3.80
N GLY A 215 31.07 -5.63 3.44
CA GLY A 215 30.20 -6.56 4.18
C GLY A 215 29.24 -5.92 5.18
N MET A 216 29.10 -4.59 5.20
CA MET A 216 27.98 -3.97 5.92
C MET A 216 26.67 -4.15 5.14
N ARG A 217 25.59 -4.43 5.83
CA ARG A 217 24.23 -4.43 5.30
C ARG A 217 23.65 -3.03 5.48
N ILE A 218 23.41 -2.32 4.41
CA ILE A 218 22.86 -0.97 4.44
C ILE A 218 21.49 -1.00 3.81
N VAL A 219 20.47 -0.68 4.58
CA VAL A 219 19.10 -0.53 4.12
C VAL A 219 18.75 0.96 4.13
N LEU A 220 18.53 1.52 2.97
CA LEU A 220 18.07 2.88 2.78
C LEU A 220 16.57 2.86 2.62
N SER A 221 15.85 3.69 3.38
CA SER A 221 14.42 3.84 3.25
C SER A 221 14.07 5.29 2.90
N GLY A 222 13.05 5.48 2.08
CA GLY A 222 12.57 6.80 1.73
C GLY A 222 11.20 6.79 1.06
N THR A 223 10.52 7.91 1.20
CA THR A 223 9.19 8.12 0.60
C THR A 223 9.29 8.67 -0.82
N ASP A 224 10.40 9.28 -1.18
CA ASP A 224 10.66 9.78 -2.52
C ASP A 224 11.12 8.65 -3.46
N SER A 225 10.16 8.02 -4.10
CA SER A 225 10.41 6.93 -5.06
C SER A 225 11.23 7.39 -6.25
N LEU A 226 11.10 8.63 -6.65
CA LEU A 226 11.76 9.14 -7.84
C LEU A 226 13.23 9.44 -7.58
N GLY A 227 13.55 10.15 -6.49
CA GLY A 227 14.93 10.45 -6.13
C GLY A 227 15.73 9.17 -5.85
N LEU A 228 15.12 8.15 -5.22
CA LEU A 228 15.76 6.85 -5.01
C LEU A 228 15.99 6.09 -6.31
N ARG A 229 15.08 6.18 -7.29
CA ARG A 229 15.29 5.62 -8.64
C ARG A 229 16.41 6.32 -9.38
N PHE A 230 16.51 7.65 -9.30
CA PHE A 230 17.65 8.36 -9.88
C PHE A 230 18.98 7.94 -9.25
N ALA A 231 19.01 7.81 -7.92
CA ALA A 231 20.21 7.33 -7.24
C ALA A 231 20.57 5.90 -7.68
N GLU A 232 19.59 5.03 -7.90
CA GLU A 232 19.77 3.67 -8.40
C GLU A 232 20.30 3.67 -9.85
N ASP A 233 19.66 4.44 -10.74
CA ASP A 233 19.99 4.46 -12.17
C ASP A 233 21.36 5.08 -12.44
N ASP A 234 21.79 6.08 -11.68
CA ASP A 234 23.03 6.81 -11.88
C ASP A 234 24.18 6.28 -11.01
N GLN A 235 24.04 6.41 -9.69
CA GLN A 235 25.15 6.19 -8.74
C GLN A 235 25.24 4.76 -8.21
N LEU A 236 24.10 4.06 -8.10
CA LEU A 236 24.00 2.72 -7.54
C LEU A 236 23.68 1.64 -8.57
N TYR A 237 23.87 1.94 -9.87
CA TYR A 237 23.60 1.01 -10.96
C TYR A 237 24.28 -0.34 -10.74
N CYS A 238 23.49 -1.43 -10.77
CA CYS A 238 23.93 -2.79 -10.45
C CYS A 238 24.49 -3.00 -9.02
N ARG A 239 24.47 -1.98 -8.15
CA ARG A 239 24.99 -2.03 -6.77
C ARG A 239 23.91 -1.93 -5.69
N ALA A 240 22.65 -1.92 -6.11
CA ALA A 240 21.50 -1.92 -5.23
C ALA A 240 20.67 -3.20 -5.38
N VAL A 241 19.98 -3.56 -4.30
CA VAL A 241 18.81 -4.45 -4.29
C VAL A 241 17.63 -3.56 -3.96
N THR A 242 16.67 -3.50 -4.86
CA THR A 242 15.56 -2.56 -4.75
C THR A 242 14.29 -3.28 -4.33
N ILE A 243 13.66 -2.80 -3.26
CA ILE A 243 12.37 -3.27 -2.77
C ILE A 243 11.37 -2.13 -2.91
N HIS A 244 10.48 -2.29 -3.87
CA HIS A 244 9.43 -1.33 -4.10
C HIS A 244 8.19 -1.70 -3.29
N MET A 245 7.81 -0.82 -2.36
CA MET A 245 6.61 -0.96 -1.52
C MET A 245 5.38 -0.45 -2.28
N ASN A 246 5.04 -1.12 -3.37
CA ASN A 246 3.94 -0.73 -4.25
C ASN A 246 2.62 -0.52 -3.51
N PRO A 247 1.62 0.11 -4.16
CA PRO A 247 0.28 0.21 -3.61
C PRO A 247 -0.17 -1.15 -3.11
N ILE A 248 -0.84 -1.14 -1.97
CA ILE A 248 -1.32 -2.35 -1.33
C ILE A 248 -2.48 -2.88 -2.17
N ARG A 249 -2.32 -4.08 -2.72
CA ARG A 249 -3.36 -4.77 -3.49
C ARG A 249 -4.50 -5.22 -2.59
N TYR A 250 -5.68 -5.45 -3.17
CA TYR A 250 -6.85 -5.91 -2.41
C TYR A 250 -6.56 -7.16 -1.57
N ARG A 251 -5.90 -8.18 -2.13
CA ARG A 251 -5.55 -9.40 -1.40
C ARG A 251 -4.70 -9.11 -0.18
N GLU A 252 -3.64 -8.31 -0.34
CA GLU A 252 -2.74 -7.93 0.74
C GLU A 252 -3.46 -7.05 1.76
N HIS A 253 -4.25 -6.08 1.31
CA HIS A 253 -5.07 -5.23 2.16
C HIS A 253 -6.03 -6.06 3.01
N ALA A 254 -6.79 -6.98 2.40
CA ALA A 254 -7.71 -7.87 3.08
C ALA A 254 -7.03 -8.71 4.17
N ARG A 255 -5.82 -9.21 3.89
CA ARG A 255 -5.01 -9.96 4.84
C ARG A 255 -4.49 -9.08 5.98
N LEU A 256 -3.96 -7.90 5.67
CA LEU A 256 -3.38 -6.97 6.65
C LEU A 256 -4.45 -6.39 7.57
N MET A 257 -5.56 -5.93 7.01
CA MET A 257 -6.64 -5.27 7.76
C MET A 257 -7.63 -6.26 8.41
N GLY A 258 -7.59 -7.54 8.02
CA GLY A 258 -8.54 -8.54 8.53
C GLY A 258 -9.95 -8.39 7.99
N THR A 259 -10.17 -7.57 6.96
CA THR A 259 -11.45 -7.36 6.28
C THR A 259 -11.39 -7.92 4.86
N GLY A 260 -12.45 -8.59 4.44
CA GLY A 260 -12.57 -9.11 3.07
C GLY A 260 -13.59 -8.33 2.24
N ASP A 261 -14.12 -7.23 2.77
CA ASP A 261 -15.11 -6.42 2.09
C ASP A 261 -14.44 -5.50 1.07
N ILE A 262 -14.88 -5.59 -0.18
CA ILE A 262 -14.38 -4.76 -1.27
C ILE A 262 -14.73 -3.27 -1.09
N ASP A 263 -15.83 -2.95 -0.42
CA ASP A 263 -16.22 -1.57 -0.14
C ASP A 263 -15.24 -0.89 0.80
N ASP A 264 -14.69 -1.60 1.77
CA ASP A 264 -13.62 -1.09 2.63
C ASP A 264 -12.37 -0.75 1.81
N PHE A 265 -12.03 -1.61 0.86
CA PHE A 265 -10.90 -1.36 -0.03
C PHE A 265 -11.15 -0.21 -1.01
N ILE A 266 -12.34 -0.09 -1.58
CA ILE A 266 -12.72 1.04 -2.43
C ILE A 266 -12.63 2.37 -1.66
N ARG A 267 -13.06 2.38 -0.39
CA ARG A 267 -13.10 3.61 0.42
C ARG A 267 -11.75 3.98 1.02
N MET A 268 -10.91 3.01 1.38
CA MET A 268 -9.70 3.24 2.20
C MET A 268 -8.44 2.58 1.65
N GLY A 269 -8.53 1.86 0.51
CA GLY A 269 -7.44 1.10 -0.05
C GLY A 269 -6.29 1.96 -0.58
N GLY A 270 -5.11 1.35 -0.66
CA GLY A 270 -3.88 1.95 -1.15
C GLY A 270 -2.92 2.42 -0.07
N THR A 271 -3.38 2.54 1.20
CA THR A 271 -2.53 2.87 2.36
C THR A 271 -2.89 2.00 3.56
N LEU A 272 -1.98 1.89 4.53
CA LEU A 272 -2.22 1.22 5.80
C LEU A 272 -2.78 2.21 6.82
N ARG A 273 -3.70 1.75 7.65
CA ARG A 273 -4.17 2.48 8.82
C ARG A 273 -3.05 2.51 9.87
N LYS A 274 -3.01 3.55 10.68
CA LYS A 274 -2.09 3.64 11.81
C LYS A 274 -2.82 3.10 13.05
N GLY A 275 -2.49 1.89 13.49
CA GLY A 275 -2.91 1.35 14.79
C GLY A 275 -4.43 1.22 15.05
N GLU A 276 -4.79 0.68 16.20
CA GLU A 276 -6.16 0.66 16.70
C GLU A 276 -6.64 2.10 16.98
N MET A 277 -7.91 2.37 16.64
CA MET A 277 -8.55 3.66 16.93
C MET A 277 -8.39 4.02 18.40
N ASN A 278 -7.73 5.12 18.70
CA ASN A 278 -7.81 5.71 20.02
C ASN A 278 -9.17 6.40 20.15
N LEU A 279 -10.13 5.68 20.71
CA LEU A 279 -11.51 6.16 20.94
C LEU A 279 -11.58 7.36 21.91
N GLU A 280 -10.48 7.68 22.59
CA GLU A 280 -10.41 8.77 23.57
C GLU A 280 -10.11 10.15 22.93
N CYS A 281 -9.68 10.22 21.69
CA CYS A 281 -9.44 11.46 20.95
C CYS A 281 -10.11 11.47 19.58
N PRO A 282 -11.41 11.86 19.51
CA PRO A 282 -12.13 11.95 18.22
C PRO A 282 -11.57 13.01 17.26
N GLU A 283 -10.73 13.91 17.74
CA GLU A 283 -10.10 14.97 16.94
C GLU A 283 -8.87 14.50 16.14
N ASP A 284 -8.29 13.35 16.50
CA ASP A 284 -7.17 12.71 15.78
C ASP A 284 -7.63 11.77 14.65
N PHE A 285 -8.77 12.07 14.03
CA PHE A 285 -9.27 11.34 12.85
C PHE A 285 -8.31 11.33 11.65
N ASP A 286 -7.30 12.21 11.64
CA ASP A 286 -6.22 12.20 10.64
C ASP A 286 -5.25 10.99 10.80
N ALA A 287 -5.35 10.24 11.90
CA ALA A 287 -4.41 9.16 12.21
C ALA A 287 -4.66 7.86 11.44
N ASP A 288 -5.93 7.52 11.14
CA ASP A 288 -6.27 6.18 10.68
C ASP A 288 -6.20 5.99 9.17
N SER A 289 -6.75 6.89 8.37
CA SER A 289 -6.65 6.85 6.91
C SER A 289 -6.60 8.24 6.30
N PRO A 290 -5.75 8.47 5.29
CA PRO A 290 -5.73 9.74 4.57
C PRO A 290 -7.01 9.94 3.73
N PHE A 291 -7.85 8.92 3.58
CA PHE A 291 -9.04 8.97 2.72
C PHE A 291 -10.36 9.08 3.50
N ILE A 292 -10.28 9.37 4.80
CA ILE A 292 -11.47 9.49 5.65
C ILE A 292 -12.27 10.78 5.35
N SER A 293 -11.62 11.81 4.84
CA SER A 293 -12.24 13.09 4.47
C SER A 293 -11.48 13.81 3.36
N GLY A 294 -12.16 14.72 2.65
CA GLY A 294 -11.53 15.55 1.62
C GLY A 294 -10.34 16.36 2.13
N ARG A 295 -10.42 16.90 3.36
CA ARG A 295 -9.31 17.64 3.98
C ARG A 295 -8.09 16.75 4.25
N ALA A 296 -8.32 15.53 4.75
CA ALA A 296 -7.25 14.56 4.98
C ALA A 296 -6.61 14.12 3.66
N ALA A 297 -7.41 13.91 2.61
CA ALA A 297 -6.92 13.56 1.28
C ALA A 297 -6.10 14.70 0.64
N SER A 298 -6.54 15.97 0.75
CA SER A 298 -5.77 17.12 0.27
C SER A 298 -4.43 17.22 1.01
N ARG A 299 -4.43 17.10 2.34
CA ARG A 299 -3.18 17.09 3.13
C ARG A 299 -2.25 15.96 2.73
N TYR A 300 -2.78 14.76 2.46
CA TYR A 300 -1.99 13.64 1.97
C TYR A 300 -1.38 13.94 0.59
N THR A 301 -2.16 14.51 -0.34
CA THR A 301 -1.67 14.94 -1.66
C THR A 301 -0.54 15.95 -1.54
N ASP A 302 -0.70 16.96 -0.69
CA ASP A 302 0.33 17.98 -0.46
C ASP A 302 1.62 17.39 0.11
N MET A 303 1.52 16.54 1.15
CA MET A 303 2.69 16.02 1.85
C MET A 303 3.33 14.80 1.17
N ALA A 304 2.54 13.89 0.63
CA ALA A 304 3.04 12.62 0.10
C ALA A 304 3.32 12.66 -1.40
N ILE A 305 2.70 13.58 -2.13
CA ILE A 305 2.85 13.70 -3.59
C ILE A 305 3.63 14.94 -3.92
N ALA A 306 3.08 16.13 -3.63
CA ALA A 306 3.71 17.38 -3.98
C ALA A 306 5.04 17.58 -3.22
N GLY A 307 5.08 17.22 -1.93
CA GLY A 307 6.31 17.27 -1.13
C GLY A 307 7.42 16.38 -1.69
N ASN A 308 7.09 15.17 -2.15
CA ASN A 308 8.07 14.27 -2.78
C ASN A 308 8.63 14.87 -4.07
N ILE A 309 7.77 15.41 -4.93
CA ILE A 309 8.21 16.03 -6.19
C ILE A 309 9.08 17.26 -5.91
N GLN A 310 8.71 18.08 -4.91
CA GLN A 310 9.53 19.24 -4.49
C GLN A 310 10.90 18.81 -3.99
N ASN A 311 10.98 17.75 -3.18
CA ASN A 311 12.26 17.22 -2.68
C ASN A 311 13.12 16.69 -3.83
N SER A 312 12.53 15.92 -4.75
CA SER A 312 13.23 15.43 -5.94
C SER A 312 13.80 16.56 -6.79
N LEU A 313 13.04 17.64 -7.00
CA LEU A 313 13.50 18.80 -7.75
C LEU A 313 14.62 19.57 -7.04
N ARG A 314 14.51 19.72 -5.69
CA ARG A 314 15.54 20.37 -4.89
C ARG A 314 16.87 19.62 -4.93
N ASN A 315 16.82 18.30 -4.82
CA ASN A 315 17.99 17.43 -4.75
C ASN A 315 18.64 17.19 -6.12
N HIS A 316 18.04 17.69 -7.19
CA HIS A 316 18.49 17.42 -8.55
C HIS A 316 18.66 18.73 -9.35
N GLU A 317 19.46 19.68 -8.81
CA GLU A 317 19.77 20.97 -9.46
C GLU A 317 20.33 20.89 -10.89
N GLY A 318 20.76 19.70 -11.33
CA GLY A 318 21.26 19.44 -12.68
C GLY A 318 20.30 18.65 -13.59
N GLY A 319 19.11 18.28 -13.11
CA GLY A 319 18.20 17.35 -13.78
C GLY A 319 17.59 17.88 -15.06
N ARG A 320 18.24 17.59 -16.17
CA ARG A 320 17.77 17.92 -17.53
C ARG A 320 16.34 17.47 -17.85
N CYS A 321 15.78 16.54 -17.10
CA CYS A 321 14.44 15.98 -17.31
C CYS A 321 13.29 16.85 -16.80
N PHE A 322 13.54 17.78 -15.86
CA PHE A 322 12.46 18.47 -15.13
C PHE A 322 12.53 19.99 -15.16
N HIS A 323 13.28 20.55 -16.08
CA HIS A 323 13.48 22.00 -16.17
C HIS A 323 12.15 22.80 -16.18
N ARG A 324 11.13 22.29 -16.86
CA ARG A 324 9.80 22.94 -16.88
C ARG A 324 9.08 22.94 -15.54
N LEU A 325 9.21 21.87 -14.74
CA LEU A 325 8.63 21.83 -13.39
C LEU A 325 9.38 22.72 -12.41
N TYR A 326 10.65 23.00 -12.68
CA TYR A 326 11.45 23.92 -11.87
C TYR A 326 10.93 25.36 -11.94
N GLU A 327 10.43 25.81 -13.07
CA GLU A 327 9.78 27.12 -13.20
C GLU A 327 8.54 27.23 -12.28
N LEU A 328 7.72 26.16 -12.20
CA LEU A 328 6.59 26.08 -11.29
C LEU A 328 7.03 26.02 -9.81
N TYR A 329 8.14 25.36 -9.54
CA TYR A 329 8.72 25.28 -8.21
C TYR A 329 9.23 26.65 -7.73
N GLU A 330 9.98 27.37 -8.53
CA GLU A 330 10.48 28.72 -8.22
C GLU A 330 9.34 29.72 -8.03
N ALA A 331 8.28 29.60 -8.80
CA ALA A 331 7.08 30.42 -8.65
C ALA A 331 6.22 30.07 -7.42
N GLY A 332 6.53 28.96 -6.70
CA GLY A 332 5.71 28.46 -5.60
C GLY A 332 4.37 27.83 -6.03
N GLU A 333 4.21 27.54 -7.32
CA GLU A 333 2.97 27.06 -7.93
C GLU A 333 2.93 25.53 -8.16
N LEU A 334 4.05 24.84 -7.91
CA LEU A 334 4.17 23.41 -8.24
C LEU A 334 3.14 22.55 -7.52
N THR A 335 2.92 22.77 -6.22
CA THR A 335 1.89 22.04 -5.44
C THR A 335 0.51 22.23 -6.04
N ASN A 336 0.16 23.45 -6.38
CA ASN A 336 -1.13 23.79 -6.98
C ASN A 336 -1.28 23.11 -8.36
N ALA A 337 -0.21 23.10 -9.17
CA ALA A 337 -0.21 22.45 -10.47
C ALA A 337 -0.41 20.93 -10.38
N ILE A 338 0.25 20.28 -9.41
CA ILE A 338 0.08 18.85 -9.16
C ILE A 338 -1.35 18.55 -8.71
N ASN A 339 -1.87 19.32 -7.76
CA ASN A 339 -3.24 19.16 -7.29
C ASN A 339 -4.24 19.33 -8.43
N CYS A 340 -4.08 20.34 -9.29
CA CYS A 340 -4.92 20.53 -10.47
C CYS A 340 -4.91 19.30 -11.39
N VAL A 341 -3.76 18.67 -11.62
CA VAL A 341 -3.67 17.47 -12.48
C VAL A 341 -4.31 16.26 -11.82
N VAL A 342 -4.07 16.03 -10.51
CA VAL A 342 -4.68 14.93 -9.76
C VAL A 342 -6.21 15.09 -9.71
N GLU A 343 -6.68 16.30 -9.43
CA GLU A 343 -8.10 16.63 -9.40
C GLU A 343 -8.73 16.47 -10.79
N ASP A 344 -8.09 16.95 -11.86
CA ASP A 344 -8.61 16.80 -13.23
C ASP A 344 -8.80 15.32 -13.59
N ILE A 345 -7.84 14.45 -13.29
CA ILE A 345 -7.95 13.01 -13.54
C ILE A 345 -9.15 12.42 -12.80
N ASN A 346 -9.33 12.76 -11.53
CA ASN A 346 -10.39 12.19 -10.70
C ASN A 346 -11.77 12.81 -11.01
N HIS A 347 -11.82 14.12 -11.31
CA HIS A 347 -13.07 14.80 -11.68
C HIS A 347 -13.60 14.32 -13.02
N ARG A 348 -12.75 14.17 -14.04
CA ARG A 348 -13.17 13.58 -15.32
C ARG A 348 -13.74 12.18 -15.15
N PHE A 349 -13.18 11.40 -14.25
CA PHE A 349 -13.69 10.08 -13.92
C PHE A 349 -15.07 10.16 -13.25
N ALA A 350 -15.23 10.99 -12.20
CA ALA A 350 -16.49 11.17 -11.51
C ALA A 350 -17.57 11.79 -12.40
N LEU A 351 -17.20 12.78 -13.23
CA LEU A 351 -18.10 13.39 -14.21
C LEU A 351 -18.60 12.39 -15.25
N LYS A 352 -17.73 11.51 -15.76
CA LYS A 352 -18.17 10.42 -16.65
C LYS A 352 -19.19 9.50 -15.97
N ALA A 353 -18.95 9.14 -14.71
CA ALA A 353 -19.88 8.32 -13.94
C ALA A 353 -21.24 9.03 -13.75
N ILE A 354 -21.21 10.32 -13.40
CA ILE A 354 -22.42 11.15 -13.25
C ILE A 354 -23.15 11.27 -14.57
N GLN A 355 -22.48 11.63 -15.66
CA GLN A 355 -23.10 11.78 -16.98
C GLN A 355 -23.73 10.49 -17.50
N GLN A 356 -23.07 9.34 -17.28
CA GLN A 356 -23.61 8.04 -17.66
C GLN A 356 -24.85 7.68 -16.86
N GLU A 357 -24.86 7.96 -15.57
CA GLU A 357 -26.01 7.68 -14.71
C GLU A 357 -27.19 8.60 -15.08
N TYR A 358 -26.96 9.89 -15.30
CA TYR A 358 -28.02 10.84 -15.72
C TYR A 358 -28.41 10.68 -17.18
N GLY A 359 -27.51 10.25 -18.06
CA GLY A 359 -27.78 9.93 -19.45
C GLY A 359 -28.53 8.61 -19.64
N SER A 360 -28.51 7.74 -18.61
CA SER A 360 -29.23 6.47 -18.69
C SER A 360 -30.74 6.71 -18.58
N GLN A 361 -31.49 6.10 -19.48
CA GLN A 361 -32.99 6.11 -19.42
C GLN A 361 -33.48 5.57 -18.05
N ASN A 362 -32.67 4.79 -17.33
CA ASN A 362 -32.98 4.19 -16.03
C ASN A 362 -33.13 5.25 -14.93
N LEU A 363 -32.33 6.31 -14.91
CA LEU A 363 -32.52 7.40 -13.96
C LEU A 363 -33.76 8.23 -14.30
N ARG A 364 -33.97 8.54 -15.59
CA ARG A 364 -35.20 9.13 -16.06
C ARG A 364 -36.42 8.29 -15.68
N TYR A 365 -36.38 6.97 -15.84
CA TYR A 365 -37.50 6.07 -15.43
C TYR A 365 -37.68 5.97 -13.92
N ALA A 366 -36.62 5.95 -13.12
CA ALA A 366 -36.75 5.93 -11.67
C ALA A 366 -37.30 7.24 -11.11
N LEU A 367 -37.02 8.35 -11.78
CA LEU A 367 -37.53 9.67 -11.44
C LEU A 367 -38.93 9.95 -12.05
N LEU A 368 -39.27 9.33 -13.19
CA LEU A 368 -40.58 9.45 -13.88
C LEU A 368 -41.67 8.56 -13.25
N ASN A 369 -41.33 7.59 -12.44
CA ASN A 369 -42.31 6.82 -11.65
C ASN A 369 -42.88 7.61 -10.47
N ASP A 370 -42.36 8.82 -10.23
CA ASP A 370 -42.89 9.79 -9.27
C ASP A 370 -43.22 11.09 -10.01
N PRO A 371 -44.50 11.38 -10.31
CA PRO A 371 -44.91 12.49 -11.22
C PRO A 371 -44.60 13.90 -10.69
N GLY A 372 -43.80 14.05 -9.64
CA GLY A 372 -43.41 15.33 -9.06
C GLY A 372 -41.93 15.67 -9.17
N ALA A 373 -41.10 14.82 -9.75
CA ALA A 373 -39.66 14.93 -9.65
C ALA A 373 -39.00 15.41 -10.94
N ILE A 374 -38.29 16.48 -10.83
CA ILE A 374 -37.33 17.18 -11.71
C ILE A 374 -37.99 17.99 -12.84
N PRO A 375 -37.80 19.32 -12.84
CA PRO A 375 -38.10 20.15 -13.99
C PRO A 375 -37.25 19.72 -15.19
N ASP A 376 -37.83 19.65 -16.37
CA ASP A 376 -37.16 19.48 -17.67
C ASP A 376 -36.08 20.55 -17.96
N SER A 377 -35.88 21.48 -17.03
CA SER A 377 -35.01 22.64 -17.09
C SER A 377 -33.66 22.46 -16.38
N LEU A 378 -33.36 21.30 -15.78
CA LEU A 378 -32.03 21.09 -15.13
C LEU A 378 -31.01 20.75 -16.21
N ASP A 379 -30.27 21.76 -16.66
CA ASP A 379 -29.11 21.57 -17.52
C ASP A 379 -27.96 21.01 -16.68
N LEU A 380 -27.69 19.71 -16.85
CA LEU A 380 -26.67 19.00 -16.11
C LEU A 380 -25.27 19.58 -16.34
N GLU A 381 -24.97 20.05 -17.56
CA GLU A 381 -23.67 20.66 -17.87
C GLU A 381 -23.52 21.97 -17.10
N GLU A 382 -24.58 22.75 -16.96
CA GLU A 382 -24.56 23.97 -16.14
C GLU A 382 -24.44 23.68 -14.66
N VAL A 383 -25.13 22.65 -14.12
CA VAL A 383 -25.01 22.20 -12.71
C VAL A 383 -23.61 21.72 -12.44
N VAL A 384 -23.04 20.87 -13.29
CA VAL A 384 -21.66 20.38 -13.17
C VAL A 384 -20.67 21.55 -13.23
N GLY A 385 -20.88 22.51 -14.16
CA GLY A 385 -20.04 23.71 -14.24
C GLY A 385 -20.09 24.56 -12.97
N ARG A 386 -21.28 24.74 -12.38
CA ARG A 386 -21.43 25.45 -11.09
C ARG A 386 -20.76 24.69 -9.92
N VAL A 387 -20.93 23.38 -9.87
CA VAL A 387 -20.30 22.53 -8.86
C VAL A 387 -18.77 22.57 -8.96
N MET A 388 -18.22 22.51 -10.17
CA MET A 388 -16.78 22.66 -10.42
C MET A 388 -16.26 24.03 -9.95
N ASN A 389 -17.04 25.10 -10.16
CA ASN A 389 -16.69 26.43 -9.67
C ASN A 389 -16.83 26.53 -8.15
N ALA A 390 -17.87 25.93 -7.55
CA ALA A 390 -18.11 25.95 -6.10
C ALA A 390 -17.05 25.16 -5.31
N LEU A 391 -16.49 24.09 -5.89
CA LEU A 391 -15.42 23.32 -5.30
C LEU A 391 -14.09 24.07 -5.21
N SER A 392 -14.03 25.32 -5.70
CA SER A 392 -12.78 26.08 -5.82
C SER A 392 -11.68 25.21 -6.48
N ILE A 393 -12.08 24.35 -7.42
CA ILE A 393 -11.14 23.67 -8.28
C ILE A 393 -10.38 24.80 -8.94
N LYS A 394 -9.13 24.95 -8.52
CA LYS A 394 -8.27 26.00 -9.07
C LYS A 394 -8.26 25.76 -10.56
N ASP A 395 -9.00 26.59 -11.29
CA ASP A 395 -8.90 26.59 -12.74
C ASP A 395 -7.40 26.66 -13.07
N PRO A 396 -6.84 25.77 -13.90
CA PRO A 396 -5.47 25.91 -14.36
C PRO A 396 -5.14 27.32 -14.85
N LYS A 397 -6.15 28.09 -15.24
CA LYS A 397 -6.04 29.51 -15.59
C LYS A 397 -5.82 30.45 -14.39
N SER A 398 -6.05 29.99 -13.15
CA SER A 398 -5.82 30.79 -11.93
C SER A 398 -4.38 30.74 -11.43
N LEU A 399 -3.54 29.88 -12.00
CA LEU A 399 -2.11 29.83 -11.73
C LEU A 399 -1.41 31.02 -12.37
N SER A 400 -0.38 31.54 -11.70
CA SER A 400 0.47 32.61 -12.25
C SER A 400 1.23 32.15 -13.50
N ILE A 401 1.54 30.85 -13.58
CA ILE A 401 2.12 30.16 -14.73
C ILE A 401 1.05 29.29 -15.36
N ARG A 402 0.77 29.52 -16.65
CA ARG A 402 -0.20 28.71 -17.38
C ARG A 402 0.33 27.29 -17.59
N LEU A 403 -0.39 26.28 -17.10
CA LEU A 403 -0.08 24.88 -17.37
C LEU A 403 -0.28 24.56 -18.87
N ASP A 404 0.80 24.15 -19.52
CA ASP A 404 0.75 23.60 -20.88
C ASP A 404 0.70 22.06 -20.86
N GLU A 405 0.52 21.45 -22.03
CA GLU A 405 0.50 19.99 -22.17
C GLU A 405 1.81 19.34 -21.72
N GLY A 406 2.94 20.03 -21.84
CA GLY A 406 4.23 19.53 -21.38
C GLY A 406 4.33 19.45 -19.85
N HIS A 407 3.81 20.44 -19.14
CA HIS A 407 3.72 20.39 -17.67
C HIS A 407 2.82 19.23 -17.21
N VAL A 408 1.64 19.10 -17.82
CA VAL A 408 0.71 18.01 -17.49
C VAL A 408 1.32 16.63 -17.76
N ALA A 409 2.01 16.46 -18.90
CA ALA A 409 2.67 15.21 -19.24
C ALA A 409 3.79 14.85 -18.26
N LEU A 410 4.59 15.84 -17.84
CA LEU A 410 5.64 15.63 -16.83
C LEU A 410 5.04 15.28 -15.47
N ILE A 411 4.02 16.01 -14.99
CA ILE A 411 3.35 15.69 -13.73
C ILE A 411 2.77 14.27 -13.79
N ARG A 412 2.10 13.89 -14.87
CA ARG A 412 1.60 12.51 -15.06
C ARG A 412 2.71 11.47 -15.04
N SER A 413 3.87 11.76 -15.65
CA SER A 413 5.03 10.87 -15.59
C SER A 413 5.52 10.68 -14.15
N TYR A 414 5.51 11.73 -13.34
CA TYR A 414 5.79 11.65 -11.91
C TYR A 414 4.78 10.82 -11.13
N LEU A 415 3.49 11.06 -11.37
CA LEU A 415 2.43 10.29 -10.70
C LEU A 415 2.53 8.79 -11.00
N ARG A 416 2.98 8.42 -12.25
CA ARG A 416 3.28 7.03 -12.59
C ARG A 416 4.51 6.52 -11.85
N ALA A 417 5.56 7.32 -11.76
CA ALA A 417 6.78 6.94 -11.04
C ALA A 417 6.57 6.76 -9.54
N LEU A 418 5.58 7.46 -8.97
CA LEU A 418 5.12 7.30 -7.58
C LEU A 418 4.10 6.15 -7.40
N ASP A 419 3.75 5.43 -8.47
CA ASP A 419 2.68 4.42 -8.49
C ASP A 419 1.33 4.95 -7.96
N LEU A 420 1.00 6.16 -8.29
CA LEU A 420 -0.33 6.73 -8.02
C LEU A 420 -1.30 6.47 -9.15
N ILE A 421 -0.78 6.45 -10.37
CA ILE A 421 -1.55 6.15 -11.58
C ILE A 421 -0.84 5.11 -12.43
N ALA A 422 -1.60 4.34 -13.17
CA ALA A 422 -1.12 3.46 -14.23
C ALA A 422 -1.98 3.63 -15.48
N ASP A 423 -1.41 3.35 -16.64
CA ASP A 423 -2.17 3.31 -17.88
C ASP A 423 -2.54 1.87 -18.20
N CYS A 424 -3.81 1.62 -18.46
CA CYS A 424 -4.35 0.34 -18.92
C CYS A 424 -4.76 0.44 -20.38
N ASP A 425 -4.49 -0.61 -21.13
CA ASP A 425 -4.82 -0.66 -22.56
C ASP A 425 -6.32 -0.69 -22.78
N VAL A 426 -6.78 0.07 -23.77
CA VAL A 426 -8.14 0.11 -24.22
C VAL A 426 -8.14 -0.14 -25.74
N ILE A 427 -8.90 -1.13 -26.18
CA ILE A 427 -9.08 -1.39 -27.60
C ILE A 427 -10.46 -0.86 -28.01
N VAL A 428 -10.47 0.10 -28.90
CA VAL A 428 -11.69 0.75 -29.41
C VAL A 428 -12.04 0.19 -30.78
N PHE A 429 -13.18 -0.47 -30.88
CA PHE A 429 -13.72 -0.89 -32.16
C PHE A 429 -14.60 0.23 -32.77
N ALA A 430 -14.08 0.87 -33.81
CA ALA A 430 -14.82 1.90 -34.56
C ALA A 430 -14.71 1.60 -36.06
N GLU A 431 -15.80 1.75 -36.80
CA GLU A 431 -15.87 1.61 -38.28
C GLU A 431 -15.21 0.31 -38.81
N GLY A 432 -15.34 -0.81 -38.05
CA GLY A 432 -14.74 -2.09 -38.42
C GLY A 432 -13.24 -2.22 -38.22
N ARG A 433 -12.59 -1.26 -37.55
CA ARG A 433 -11.18 -1.26 -37.15
C ARG A 433 -11.04 -1.28 -35.64
N ALA A 434 -9.94 -1.86 -35.19
CA ALA A 434 -9.54 -1.82 -33.79
C ALA A 434 -8.42 -0.80 -33.64
N GLU A 435 -8.63 0.20 -32.78
CA GLU A 435 -7.68 1.25 -32.46
C GLU A 435 -7.21 1.07 -31.02
N HIS A 436 -5.94 1.35 -30.76
CA HIS A 436 -5.37 1.27 -29.43
C HIS A 436 -5.46 2.64 -28.75
N ASP A 437 -6.00 2.65 -27.55
CA ASP A 437 -6.09 3.80 -26.65
C ASP A 437 -5.63 3.37 -25.25
N THR A 438 -5.52 4.32 -24.33
CA THR A 438 -5.12 4.07 -22.94
C THR A 438 -6.06 4.77 -21.96
N ALA A 439 -6.42 4.08 -20.90
CA ALA A 439 -7.14 4.63 -19.76
C ALA A 439 -6.23 4.76 -18.54
N THR A 440 -6.19 5.94 -17.93
CA THR A 440 -5.46 6.16 -16.69
C THR A 440 -6.29 5.69 -15.50
N VAL A 441 -5.79 4.70 -14.77
CA VAL A 441 -6.38 4.19 -13.52
C VAL A 441 -5.63 4.73 -12.32
N PHE A 442 -6.34 4.92 -11.20
CA PHE A 442 -5.74 5.38 -9.95
C PHE A 442 -5.46 4.18 -9.05
N LEU A 443 -4.20 4.04 -8.56
CA LEU A 443 -3.77 2.88 -7.79
C LEU A 443 -4.11 2.96 -6.28
N GLN A 444 -4.63 4.10 -5.85
CA GLN A 444 -5.17 4.31 -4.51
C GLN A 444 -6.68 4.55 -4.61
N PRO A 445 -7.50 3.51 -4.57
CA PRO A 445 -8.95 3.64 -4.76
C PRO A 445 -9.59 4.58 -3.74
N GLY A 446 -9.12 4.58 -2.48
CA GLY A 446 -9.64 5.45 -1.44
C GLY A 446 -9.49 6.95 -1.77
N MET A 447 -8.39 7.36 -2.41
CA MET A 447 -8.23 8.74 -2.86
C MET A 447 -9.29 9.13 -3.90
N ARG A 448 -9.54 8.25 -4.87
CA ARG A 448 -10.54 8.48 -5.91
C ARG A 448 -11.95 8.55 -5.33
N TYR A 449 -12.26 7.64 -4.41
CA TYR A 449 -13.57 7.61 -3.76
C TYR A 449 -13.84 8.87 -2.92
N VAL A 450 -12.89 9.30 -2.09
CA VAL A 450 -13.08 10.50 -1.24
C VAL A 450 -13.24 11.78 -2.06
N GLN A 451 -12.56 11.91 -3.19
CA GLN A 451 -12.74 13.05 -4.09
C GLN A 451 -14.13 13.03 -4.75
N ALA A 452 -14.64 11.86 -5.12
CA ALA A 452 -16.02 11.73 -5.58
C ALA A 452 -17.03 12.07 -4.48
N GLN A 453 -16.78 11.70 -3.22
CA GLN A 453 -17.62 12.12 -2.09
C GLN A 453 -17.66 13.64 -1.92
N VAL A 454 -16.50 14.31 -2.05
CA VAL A 454 -16.42 15.77 -1.96
C VAL A 454 -17.26 16.42 -3.09
N LEU A 455 -17.16 15.87 -4.29
CA LEU A 455 -17.94 16.34 -5.45
C LEU A 455 -19.45 16.18 -5.20
N VAL A 456 -19.88 15.03 -4.70
CA VAL A 456 -21.31 14.77 -4.37
C VAL A 456 -21.81 15.72 -3.29
N ARG A 457 -21.05 15.94 -2.22
CA ARG A 457 -21.42 16.89 -1.15
C ARG A 457 -21.56 18.32 -1.68
N SER A 458 -20.71 18.72 -2.62
CA SER A 458 -20.82 20.03 -3.24
C SER A 458 -22.03 20.14 -4.16
N LEU A 459 -22.35 19.05 -4.87
CA LEU A 459 -23.57 18.96 -5.65
C LEU A 459 -24.82 19.10 -4.76
N GLU A 460 -24.84 18.46 -3.59
CA GLU A 460 -25.93 18.55 -2.62
C GLU A 460 -26.13 19.98 -2.06
N MET A 461 -25.11 20.83 -2.12
CA MET A 461 -25.14 22.23 -1.70
C MET A 461 -25.44 23.21 -2.86
N ASP A 462 -25.51 22.74 -4.11
CA ASP A 462 -25.84 23.58 -5.26
C ASP A 462 -27.28 24.10 -5.18
N GLU A 463 -27.48 25.36 -5.55
CA GLU A 463 -28.81 26.03 -5.48
C GLU A 463 -29.90 25.28 -6.28
N GLY A 464 -29.55 24.71 -7.43
CA GLY A 464 -30.45 23.88 -8.20
C GLY A 464 -30.85 22.60 -7.50
N PHE A 465 -29.92 21.96 -6.83
CA PHE A 465 -30.16 20.78 -6.00
C PHE A 465 -30.90 21.09 -4.69
N LEU A 466 -30.76 22.29 -4.13
CA LEU A 466 -31.48 22.70 -2.93
C LEU A 466 -32.96 22.82 -3.14
N SER A 467 -33.44 22.90 -4.41
CA SER A 467 -34.86 22.84 -4.74
C SER A 467 -35.48 21.45 -4.57
N LEU A 468 -34.64 20.38 -4.51
CA LEU A 468 -35.06 19.01 -4.26
C LEU A 468 -35.20 18.77 -2.74
N GLY A 469 -36.07 17.82 -2.35
CA GLY A 469 -36.21 17.41 -0.98
C GLY A 469 -34.89 16.78 -0.41
N PRO A 470 -34.67 16.84 0.92
CA PRO A 470 -33.45 16.25 1.53
C PRO A 470 -33.24 14.77 1.18
N ASP A 471 -34.30 13.96 1.29
CA ASP A 471 -34.27 12.51 1.02
C ASP A 471 -33.94 12.21 -0.45
N GLU A 472 -34.39 13.08 -1.34
CA GLU A 472 -34.14 12.93 -2.78
C GLU A 472 -32.70 13.27 -3.12
N ARG A 473 -32.14 14.32 -2.51
CA ARG A 473 -30.71 14.68 -2.67
C ARG A 473 -29.81 13.57 -2.16
N GLU A 474 -30.10 13.02 -0.97
CA GLU A 474 -29.36 11.92 -0.40
C GLU A 474 -29.43 10.66 -1.29
N ARG A 475 -30.61 10.34 -1.82
CA ARG A 475 -30.80 9.21 -2.74
C ARG A 475 -29.98 9.37 -4.02
N ILE A 476 -29.97 10.58 -4.61
CA ILE A 476 -29.18 10.88 -5.81
C ILE A 476 -27.69 10.80 -5.50
N GLY A 477 -27.23 11.40 -4.41
CA GLY A 477 -25.84 11.37 -3.98
C GLY A 477 -25.33 9.94 -3.75
N SER A 478 -26.10 9.11 -3.03
CA SER A 478 -25.79 7.71 -2.80
C SER A 478 -25.69 6.93 -4.11
N ARG A 479 -26.59 7.15 -5.04
CA ARG A 479 -26.58 6.46 -6.33
C ARG A 479 -25.39 6.85 -7.22
N ILE A 480 -24.95 8.11 -7.17
CA ILE A 480 -23.72 8.56 -7.82
C ILE A 480 -22.52 7.84 -7.21
N LEU A 481 -22.43 7.75 -5.89
CA LEU A 481 -21.33 7.06 -5.21
C LEU A 481 -21.34 5.55 -5.49
N ASP A 482 -22.49 4.91 -5.61
CA ASP A 482 -22.59 3.51 -6.02
C ASP A 482 -22.05 3.30 -7.44
N THR A 483 -22.39 4.22 -8.38
CA THR A 483 -21.87 4.18 -9.75
C THR A 483 -20.36 4.40 -9.78
N VAL A 484 -19.86 5.34 -9.00
CA VAL A 484 -18.41 5.59 -8.82
C VAL A 484 -17.72 4.35 -8.24
N SER A 485 -18.30 3.73 -7.23
CA SER A 485 -17.77 2.49 -6.63
C SER A 485 -17.68 1.35 -7.65
N GLY A 486 -18.71 1.21 -8.47
CA GLY A 486 -18.71 0.24 -9.59
C GLY A 486 -17.56 0.48 -10.57
N ARG A 487 -17.33 1.71 -10.95
CA ARG A 487 -16.22 2.08 -11.84
C ARG A 487 -14.84 1.90 -11.21
N ILE A 488 -14.71 2.21 -9.93
CA ILE A 488 -13.46 1.95 -9.19
C ILE A 488 -13.20 0.45 -9.12
N LEU A 489 -14.23 -0.37 -8.90
CA LEU A 489 -14.11 -1.82 -8.91
C LEU A 489 -13.64 -2.38 -10.27
N GLU A 490 -14.18 -1.85 -11.38
CA GLU A 490 -13.71 -2.21 -12.74
C GLU A 490 -12.20 -1.91 -12.89
N GLU A 491 -11.73 -0.74 -12.43
CA GLU A 491 -10.32 -0.37 -12.48
C GLU A 491 -9.43 -1.24 -11.59
N ILE A 492 -9.89 -1.59 -10.39
CA ILE A 492 -9.18 -2.50 -9.48
C ILE A 492 -8.99 -3.87 -10.15
N VAL A 493 -10.06 -4.44 -10.67
CA VAL A 493 -10.03 -5.76 -11.32
C VAL A 493 -9.12 -5.74 -12.54
N LEU A 494 -9.27 -4.76 -13.41
CA LEU A 494 -8.45 -4.60 -14.62
C LEU A 494 -6.96 -4.49 -14.29
N PHE A 495 -6.63 -3.60 -13.36
CA PHE A 495 -5.25 -3.32 -12.99
C PHE A 495 -4.60 -4.50 -12.26
N GLU A 496 -5.25 -5.06 -11.23
CA GLU A 496 -4.67 -6.17 -10.45
C GLU A 496 -4.51 -7.44 -11.28
N THR A 497 -5.44 -7.69 -12.21
CA THR A 497 -5.32 -8.82 -13.16
C THR A 497 -4.14 -8.62 -14.11
N ARG A 498 -3.99 -7.44 -14.70
CA ARG A 498 -2.89 -7.11 -15.60
C ARG A 498 -1.54 -7.24 -14.90
N ASP A 499 -1.43 -6.64 -13.74
CA ASP A 499 -0.19 -6.64 -12.96
C ASP A 499 0.24 -8.05 -12.56
N ARG A 500 -0.72 -8.92 -12.26
CA ARG A 500 -0.44 -10.30 -11.86
C ARG A 500 -0.02 -11.21 -13.01
N LEU A 501 -0.61 -11.02 -14.20
CA LEU A 501 -0.40 -11.94 -15.33
C LEU A 501 0.87 -11.65 -16.12
N GLY A 502 1.37 -10.39 -16.13
CA GLY A 502 2.59 -10.01 -16.84
C GLY A 502 2.52 -10.17 -18.37
N ASP A 503 3.68 -10.17 -19.02
CA ASP A 503 3.83 -10.05 -20.50
C ASP A 503 3.32 -11.26 -21.32
N GLY A 504 3.13 -12.41 -20.69
CA GLY A 504 2.57 -13.61 -21.34
C GLY A 504 1.11 -13.44 -21.75
N TYR A 505 0.46 -12.44 -21.18
CA TYR A 505 -0.96 -12.18 -21.39
C TYR A 505 -1.16 -10.74 -21.88
N GLU A 506 -2.30 -10.52 -22.51
CA GLU A 506 -2.77 -9.20 -22.88
C GLU A 506 -4.06 -8.94 -22.10
N VAL A 507 -4.06 -7.88 -21.28
CA VAL A 507 -5.21 -7.51 -20.44
C VAL A 507 -5.60 -6.09 -20.81
N CYS A 508 -6.80 -5.92 -21.34
CA CYS A 508 -7.29 -4.65 -21.82
C CYS A 508 -8.80 -4.50 -21.60
N LYS A 509 -9.27 -3.25 -21.64
CA LYS A 509 -10.69 -2.91 -21.76
C LYS A 509 -11.07 -2.88 -23.24
N VAL A 510 -12.30 -3.26 -23.59
CA VAL A 510 -12.75 -3.23 -24.99
C VAL A 510 -13.97 -2.32 -25.10
N GLN A 511 -13.87 -1.31 -25.96
CA GLN A 511 -14.96 -0.37 -26.22
C GLN A 511 -15.55 -0.57 -27.61
N PHE A 512 -16.87 -0.45 -27.70
CA PHE A 512 -17.63 -0.50 -28.94
C PHE A 512 -18.41 0.81 -29.09
N PRO A 513 -18.93 1.15 -30.29
CA PRO A 513 -19.80 2.31 -30.47
C PRO A 513 -21.01 2.32 -29.52
N ILE A 514 -21.49 1.12 -29.14
CA ILE A 514 -22.55 0.95 -28.14
C ILE A 514 -22.08 -0.07 -27.10
N GLY A 515 -21.69 0.41 -25.91
CA GLY A 515 -21.28 -0.40 -24.77
C GLY A 515 -19.83 -0.84 -24.80
N GLU A 516 -19.43 -1.52 -23.75
CA GLU A 516 -18.05 -1.94 -23.52
C GLU A 516 -17.99 -3.34 -22.89
N ILE A 517 -16.84 -3.98 -22.91
CA ILE A 517 -16.48 -5.14 -22.11
C ILE A 517 -15.45 -4.64 -21.11
N ASP A 518 -15.72 -4.81 -19.83
CA ASP A 518 -14.95 -4.20 -18.75
C ASP A 518 -13.49 -4.70 -18.70
N MET A 519 -13.27 -5.99 -19.03
CA MET A 519 -11.93 -6.55 -19.14
C MET A 519 -11.91 -7.72 -20.14
N LEU A 520 -10.87 -7.78 -20.95
CA LEU A 520 -10.51 -8.93 -21.79
C LEU A 520 -9.12 -9.42 -21.36
N VAL A 521 -8.98 -10.72 -21.21
CA VAL A 521 -7.70 -11.39 -20.97
C VAL A 521 -7.39 -12.32 -22.12
N ARG A 522 -6.25 -12.13 -22.80
CA ARG A 522 -5.78 -12.99 -23.90
C ARG A 522 -4.52 -13.72 -23.48
N ASP A 523 -4.50 -15.02 -23.58
CA ASP A 523 -3.28 -15.83 -23.53
C ASP A 523 -2.56 -15.72 -24.89
N ARG A 524 -1.44 -15.01 -24.93
CA ARG A 524 -0.69 -14.79 -26.18
C ARG A 524 -0.09 -16.07 -26.75
N ARG A 525 0.23 -17.05 -25.90
CA ARG A 525 0.83 -18.33 -26.33
C ARG A 525 -0.22 -19.25 -26.95
N ARG A 526 -1.42 -19.32 -26.37
CA ARG A 526 -2.51 -20.17 -26.85
C ARG A 526 -3.38 -19.48 -27.93
N GLY A 527 -3.30 -18.17 -28.04
CA GLY A 527 -4.11 -17.38 -28.96
C GLY A 527 -5.60 -17.40 -28.65
N VAL A 528 -5.97 -17.57 -27.39
CA VAL A 528 -7.37 -17.59 -26.92
C VAL A 528 -7.62 -16.45 -25.96
N CYS A 529 -8.87 -15.99 -25.85
CA CYS A 529 -9.23 -14.92 -24.94
C CYS A 529 -10.43 -15.25 -24.06
N SER A 530 -10.58 -14.53 -22.95
CA SER A 530 -11.73 -14.58 -22.05
C SER A 530 -12.25 -13.19 -21.77
N LEU A 531 -13.56 -13.06 -21.62
CA LEU A 531 -14.29 -11.80 -21.48
C LEU A 531 -14.87 -11.68 -20.08
N PHE A 532 -14.78 -10.48 -19.52
CA PHE A 532 -15.22 -10.19 -18.17
C PHE A 532 -16.07 -8.91 -18.13
N GLU A 533 -17.21 -9.00 -17.46
CA GLU A 533 -17.99 -7.87 -16.96
C GLU A 533 -17.80 -7.77 -15.45
N VAL A 534 -17.67 -6.56 -14.92
CA VAL A 534 -17.46 -6.31 -13.48
C VAL A 534 -18.64 -5.52 -12.94
N LYS A 535 -19.25 -6.02 -11.88
CA LYS A 535 -20.47 -5.39 -11.31
C LYS A 535 -20.37 -5.32 -9.79
N HIS A 536 -20.59 -4.13 -9.27
CA HIS A 536 -20.57 -3.86 -7.83
C HIS A 536 -21.79 -4.42 -7.08
N SER A 537 -22.79 -4.93 -7.80
CA SER A 537 -24.03 -5.46 -7.22
C SER A 537 -23.88 -6.84 -6.63
N ILE A 538 -24.69 -7.14 -5.60
CA ILE A 538 -24.85 -8.49 -5.02
C ILE A 538 -25.84 -9.32 -5.83
N ASN A 539 -26.82 -8.65 -6.47
CA ASN A 539 -27.90 -9.31 -7.19
C ASN A 539 -27.53 -9.55 -8.66
N ARG A 540 -27.90 -10.73 -9.17
CA ARG A 540 -27.75 -11.09 -10.58
C ARG A 540 -28.86 -10.49 -11.44
N SER A 541 -28.50 -10.05 -12.66
CA SER A 541 -29.48 -9.63 -13.66
C SER A 541 -29.01 -9.99 -15.08
N LYS A 542 -29.97 -10.24 -15.98
CA LYS A 542 -29.66 -10.53 -17.40
C LYS A 542 -28.93 -9.38 -18.09
N HIS A 543 -29.14 -8.15 -17.63
CA HIS A 543 -28.47 -6.96 -18.19
C HIS A 543 -26.96 -6.95 -17.98
N GLN A 544 -26.45 -7.59 -16.89
CA GLN A 544 -25.04 -7.64 -16.57
C GLN A 544 -24.20 -8.40 -17.59
N ARG A 545 -24.77 -9.33 -18.32
CA ARG A 545 -24.07 -10.19 -19.29
C ARG A 545 -24.38 -9.88 -20.75
N ARG A 546 -25.19 -8.86 -21.02
CA ARG A 546 -25.69 -8.55 -22.38
C ARG A 546 -24.57 -8.37 -23.41
N HIS A 547 -23.45 -7.71 -23.00
CA HIS A 547 -22.33 -7.46 -23.88
C HIS A 547 -21.43 -8.70 -24.08
N LEU A 548 -21.41 -9.63 -23.13
CA LEU A 548 -20.67 -10.88 -23.23
C LEU A 548 -21.30 -11.88 -24.20
N VAL A 549 -22.63 -11.84 -24.33
CA VAL A 549 -23.40 -12.77 -25.21
C VAL A 549 -23.82 -12.14 -26.53
N ASP A 550 -23.49 -10.88 -26.79
CA ASP A 550 -23.75 -10.17 -28.03
C ASP A 550 -22.96 -10.81 -29.18
N PRO A 551 -23.63 -11.33 -30.25
CA PRO A 551 -22.95 -12.04 -31.33
C PRO A 551 -21.99 -11.15 -32.12
N GLU A 552 -22.37 -9.89 -32.41
CA GLU A 552 -21.55 -8.98 -33.23
C GLU A 552 -20.27 -8.61 -32.49
N LYS A 553 -20.36 -8.34 -31.18
CA LYS A 553 -19.20 -8.07 -30.32
C LYS A 553 -18.31 -9.31 -30.18
N SER A 554 -18.91 -10.48 -29.97
CA SER A 554 -18.19 -11.75 -29.88
C SER A 554 -17.40 -12.05 -31.14
N ASP A 555 -17.99 -11.82 -32.34
CA ASP A 555 -17.34 -12.01 -33.62
C ASP A 555 -16.19 -11.00 -33.84
N ALA A 556 -16.39 -9.74 -33.49
CA ALA A 556 -15.34 -8.73 -33.57
C ALA A 556 -14.15 -9.07 -32.69
N VAL A 557 -14.41 -9.46 -31.44
CA VAL A 557 -13.38 -9.90 -30.48
C VAL A 557 -12.66 -11.14 -30.98
N ALA A 558 -13.40 -12.16 -31.42
CA ALA A 558 -12.79 -13.40 -31.87
C ALA A 558 -11.90 -13.21 -33.10
N LYS A 559 -12.24 -12.30 -34.00
CA LYS A 559 -11.40 -11.94 -35.16
C LYS A 559 -10.10 -11.26 -34.76
N HIS A 560 -10.11 -10.43 -33.71
CA HIS A 560 -8.96 -9.62 -33.31
C HIS A 560 -8.07 -10.36 -32.30
N PHE A 561 -8.67 -10.99 -31.29
CA PHE A 561 -7.95 -11.56 -30.14
C PHE A 561 -7.86 -13.10 -30.17
N GLY A 562 -8.61 -13.75 -31.06
CA GLY A 562 -8.72 -15.20 -31.12
C GLY A 562 -9.98 -15.77 -30.46
N PRO A 563 -10.17 -17.10 -30.48
CA PRO A 563 -11.36 -17.77 -29.94
C PRO A 563 -11.63 -17.41 -28.48
N ILE A 564 -12.91 -17.20 -28.16
CA ILE A 564 -13.36 -16.92 -26.79
C ILE A 564 -13.46 -18.25 -26.03
N SER A 565 -12.65 -18.40 -24.99
CA SER A 565 -12.61 -19.59 -24.12
C SER A 565 -13.60 -19.49 -22.95
N GLY A 566 -13.79 -18.28 -22.39
CA GLY A 566 -14.66 -18.07 -21.25
C GLY A 566 -15.38 -16.72 -21.28
N ARG A 567 -16.55 -16.67 -20.61
CA ARG A 567 -17.33 -15.43 -20.38
C ARG A 567 -17.67 -15.38 -18.89
N PHE A 568 -17.34 -14.28 -18.25
CA PHE A 568 -17.43 -14.12 -16.80
C PHE A 568 -18.13 -12.81 -16.41
N VAL A 569 -18.93 -12.90 -15.37
CA VAL A 569 -19.42 -11.74 -14.63
C VAL A 569 -18.80 -11.80 -13.24
N LEU A 570 -17.90 -10.86 -12.93
CA LEU A 570 -17.35 -10.68 -11.59
C LEU A 570 -18.27 -9.77 -10.80
N TYR A 571 -18.85 -10.27 -9.70
CA TYR A 571 -19.81 -9.54 -8.89
C TYR A 571 -19.69 -9.93 -7.41
N ARG A 572 -20.49 -9.35 -6.52
CA ARG A 572 -20.37 -9.58 -5.07
C ARG A 572 -21.24 -10.71 -4.53
N GLY A 573 -21.97 -11.42 -5.38
CA GLY A 573 -22.89 -12.49 -4.98
C GLY A 573 -22.29 -13.89 -5.07
N GLU A 574 -23.16 -14.91 -4.99
CA GLU A 574 -22.80 -16.30 -5.03
C GLU A 574 -22.47 -16.77 -6.45
N GLU A 575 -21.49 -17.66 -6.56
CA GLU A 575 -21.03 -18.20 -7.85
C GLU A 575 -22.07 -19.10 -8.51
N SER A 576 -22.13 -19.01 -9.85
CA SER A 576 -23.06 -19.83 -10.64
C SER A 576 -22.67 -19.87 -12.11
N ILE A 577 -23.24 -20.81 -12.85
CA ILE A 577 -23.15 -20.89 -14.31
C ILE A 577 -24.57 -20.78 -14.89
N GLU A 578 -24.72 -19.91 -15.88
CA GLU A 578 -25.97 -19.74 -16.60
C GLU A 578 -26.07 -20.72 -17.79
N GLU A 579 -27.30 -20.94 -18.30
CA GLU A 579 -27.56 -21.84 -19.43
C GLU A 579 -26.78 -21.46 -20.71
N ASP A 580 -26.46 -20.20 -20.91
CA ASP A 580 -25.66 -19.68 -22.04
C ASP A 580 -24.14 -19.81 -21.82
N GLY A 581 -23.72 -20.46 -20.73
CA GLY A 581 -22.33 -20.71 -20.40
C GLY A 581 -21.59 -19.53 -19.78
N VAL A 582 -22.27 -18.43 -19.47
CA VAL A 582 -21.68 -17.31 -18.72
C VAL A 582 -21.54 -17.71 -17.25
N ARG A 583 -20.34 -17.49 -16.69
CA ARG A 583 -20.01 -17.80 -15.31
C ARG A 583 -20.06 -16.57 -14.45
N TYR A 584 -20.79 -16.63 -13.36
CA TYR A 584 -20.81 -15.61 -12.31
C TYR A 584 -19.84 -16.01 -11.21
N LEU A 585 -18.84 -15.17 -10.95
CA LEU A 585 -17.81 -15.39 -9.93
C LEU A 585 -17.86 -14.28 -8.90
N ASN A 586 -17.56 -14.62 -7.63
CA ASN A 586 -17.44 -13.63 -6.59
C ASN A 586 -16.14 -12.82 -6.77
N VAL A 587 -16.25 -11.50 -6.90
CA VAL A 587 -15.14 -10.59 -7.21
C VAL A 587 -14.08 -10.57 -6.12
N GLU A 588 -14.50 -10.63 -4.85
CA GLU A 588 -13.58 -10.61 -3.69
C GLU A 588 -12.75 -11.90 -3.64
N ARG A 589 -13.39 -13.02 -3.97
CA ARG A 589 -12.72 -14.30 -4.10
C ARG A 589 -11.75 -14.29 -5.29
N TYR A 590 -12.19 -13.82 -6.46
CA TYR A 590 -11.35 -13.68 -7.65
C TYR A 590 -10.06 -12.87 -7.36
N LEU A 591 -10.19 -11.69 -6.75
CA LEU A 591 -9.05 -10.85 -6.41
C LEU A 591 -8.10 -11.49 -5.38
N LYS A 592 -8.61 -12.27 -4.43
CA LYS A 592 -7.77 -13.05 -3.49
C LYS A 592 -7.01 -14.16 -4.21
N GLU A 593 -7.65 -14.82 -5.15
CA GLU A 593 -7.08 -15.94 -5.90
C GLU A 593 -6.08 -15.53 -6.99
N LEU A 594 -6.06 -14.26 -7.40
CA LEU A 594 -4.97 -13.71 -8.21
C LEU A 594 -3.57 -13.96 -7.58
N GLY A 595 -3.50 -14.24 -6.28
CA GLY A 595 -2.28 -14.68 -5.61
C GLY A 595 -1.85 -16.11 -5.85
N GLY A 596 -2.65 -16.94 -6.52
CA GLY A 596 -2.37 -18.35 -6.82
C GLY A 596 -1.23 -18.56 -7.83
N THR A 597 -0.93 -19.82 -8.12
CA THR A 597 0.05 -20.18 -9.16
C THR A 597 -0.45 -19.83 -10.58
N GLU A 598 0.46 -19.67 -11.53
CA GLU A 598 0.08 -19.38 -12.93
C GLU A 598 -0.85 -20.46 -13.52
N ASP A 599 -0.64 -21.73 -13.16
CA ASP A 599 -1.48 -22.85 -13.63
C ASP A 599 -2.89 -22.81 -13.02
N GLU A 600 -3.03 -22.39 -11.75
CA GLU A 600 -4.33 -22.19 -11.12
C GLU A 600 -5.09 -21.04 -11.77
N LEU A 601 -4.43 -19.91 -11.96
CA LEU A 601 -5.02 -18.75 -12.63
C LEU A 601 -5.44 -19.07 -14.06
N ARG A 602 -4.62 -19.83 -14.79
CA ARG A 602 -4.96 -20.26 -16.15
C ARG A 602 -6.24 -21.08 -16.20
N LYS A 603 -6.46 -22.00 -15.26
CA LYS A 603 -7.68 -22.81 -15.19
C LYS A 603 -8.92 -21.96 -14.93
N VAL A 604 -8.79 -20.92 -14.09
CA VAL A 604 -9.87 -19.97 -13.81
C VAL A 604 -10.17 -19.12 -15.03
N LEU A 605 -9.15 -18.51 -15.61
CA LEU A 605 -9.29 -17.56 -16.71
C LEU A 605 -9.67 -18.22 -18.04
N PHE A 606 -9.21 -19.45 -18.29
CA PHE A 606 -9.40 -20.19 -19.55
C PHE A 606 -9.91 -21.61 -19.29
N PRO A 607 -11.16 -21.76 -18.83
CA PRO A 607 -11.73 -23.07 -18.51
C PRO A 607 -11.85 -23.95 -19.75
N GLU A 608 -11.51 -25.22 -19.62
CA GLU A 608 -11.77 -26.21 -20.66
C GLU A 608 -13.26 -26.52 -20.74
N ARG A 609 -13.77 -26.77 -21.97
CA ARG A 609 -15.19 -27.06 -22.16
C ARG A 609 -15.55 -28.35 -21.40
N GLY A 610 -16.49 -28.26 -20.45
CA GLY A 610 -17.00 -29.40 -19.69
C GLY A 610 -16.44 -29.57 -18.28
N GLN A 611 -15.61 -28.65 -17.77
CA GLN A 611 -15.16 -28.68 -16.38
C GLN A 611 -16.25 -28.21 -15.41
N ASP A 612 -16.44 -29.00 -14.35
CA ASP A 612 -17.37 -28.73 -13.24
C ASP A 612 -16.96 -27.49 -12.49
N PRO A 613 -17.89 -26.53 -12.11
CA PRO A 613 -17.60 -25.34 -11.36
C PRO A 613 -16.89 -25.59 -10.03
N ASP A 614 -17.20 -26.70 -9.36
CA ASP A 614 -16.62 -27.06 -8.08
C ASP A 614 -15.13 -27.42 -8.14
N LEU A 615 -14.60 -27.68 -9.36
CA LEU A 615 -13.17 -27.91 -9.59
C LEU A 615 -12.35 -26.67 -9.93
N LEU A 616 -13.00 -25.52 -10.18
CA LEU A 616 -12.30 -24.29 -10.52
C LEU A 616 -11.62 -23.66 -9.31
N PHE A 617 -12.16 -23.90 -8.11
CA PHE A 617 -11.64 -23.36 -6.88
C PHE A 617 -11.58 -24.44 -5.79
N PRO A 618 -10.50 -25.24 -5.71
CA PRO A 618 -10.35 -26.14 -4.57
C PRO A 618 -10.33 -25.34 -3.27
N CYS A 619 -11.21 -25.72 -2.35
CA CYS A 619 -11.30 -25.13 -1.01
C CYS A 619 -9.96 -25.21 -0.28
N PHE A 620 -9.20 -24.13 -0.24
CA PHE A 620 -8.04 -23.96 0.64
C PHE A 620 -8.47 -23.51 2.05
N LEU A 621 -9.45 -24.18 2.64
CA LEU A 621 -9.69 -24.10 4.07
C LEU A 621 -8.83 -25.18 4.74
N GLY A 622 -7.59 -24.85 5.11
CA GLY A 622 -6.84 -25.64 6.06
C GLY A 622 -5.47 -26.18 5.66
N CYS A 623 -4.67 -25.48 4.88
CA CYS A 623 -3.23 -25.81 4.83
C CYS A 623 -2.39 -24.72 5.47
N PRO A 624 -1.55 -25.05 6.48
CA PRO A 624 -0.48 -24.15 6.91
C PRO A 624 0.50 -24.01 5.75
N PHE A 625 0.95 -22.78 5.53
CA PHE A 625 1.83 -22.35 4.45
C PHE A 625 2.96 -23.36 4.14
N PRO A 626 3.06 -23.88 2.93
CA PRO A 626 4.32 -24.46 2.47
C PRO A 626 5.22 -23.34 1.96
N ASP A 627 6.51 -23.47 2.28
CA ASP A 627 7.65 -22.70 1.80
C ASP A 627 7.58 -22.44 0.28
N LEU A 628 7.06 -21.32 -0.16
CA LEU A 628 6.96 -20.90 -1.56
C LEU A 628 7.73 -19.60 -1.82
N PHE A 629 8.97 -19.53 -1.29
CA PHE A 629 9.93 -18.50 -1.70
C PHE A 629 11.25 -19.14 -2.16
N ARG A 630 11.16 -19.85 -3.29
CA ARG A 630 12.30 -20.12 -4.17
C ARG A 630 11.91 -19.75 -5.60
N LEU A 631 11.78 -18.45 -5.87
CA LEU A 631 11.87 -17.97 -7.24
C LEU A 631 13.34 -17.62 -7.51
N PRO A 632 13.91 -18.13 -8.61
CA PRO A 632 15.27 -17.74 -9.01
C PRO A 632 15.26 -16.26 -9.38
N PHE A 633 16.30 -15.56 -8.99
CA PHE A 633 16.59 -14.14 -9.24
C PHE A 633 16.49 -13.70 -10.72
N GLU A 634 16.40 -14.63 -11.66
CA GLU A 634 16.31 -14.34 -13.10
C GLU A 634 14.94 -13.83 -13.57
N HIS A 635 13.86 -14.12 -12.82
CA HIS A 635 12.51 -13.67 -13.23
C HIS A 635 12.20 -12.22 -12.90
N ILE A 636 12.91 -11.63 -11.93
CA ILE A 636 12.78 -10.19 -11.61
C ILE A 636 13.43 -9.33 -12.71
N ARG A 637 14.39 -9.86 -13.45
CA ARG A 637 15.05 -9.17 -14.57
C ARG A 637 14.16 -9.00 -15.81
N SER A 638 13.25 -9.92 -16.07
CA SER A 638 12.46 -9.90 -17.30
C SER A 638 11.35 -8.84 -17.29
N THR A 639 10.85 -8.49 -16.13
CA THR A 639 9.80 -7.47 -15.99
C THR A 639 10.36 -6.04 -16.12
N TYR A 640 11.67 -5.89 -15.92
CA TYR A 640 12.33 -4.58 -15.99
C TYR A 640 12.91 -4.23 -17.38
N ASP A 641 13.30 -5.23 -18.17
CA ASP A 641 13.87 -5.01 -19.50
C ASP A 641 12.82 -4.62 -20.55
N SER A 642 11.53 -4.88 -20.31
CA SER A 642 10.46 -4.50 -21.23
C SER A 642 9.92 -3.08 -21.00
N MET A 643 10.28 -2.41 -19.90
CA MET A 643 10.07 -0.98 -19.72
C MET A 643 11.27 -0.14 -20.21
N GLN A 644 11.83 -0.48 -21.35
CA GLN A 644 12.58 0.51 -22.12
C GLN A 644 11.56 1.54 -22.62
N ILE A 645 11.38 2.60 -21.82
CA ILE A 645 10.94 3.90 -22.31
C ILE A 645 11.77 4.17 -23.55
N GLY A 646 11.10 4.17 -24.68
CA GLY A 646 11.76 4.41 -25.95
C GLY A 646 12.74 5.55 -25.79
N ARG A 647 14.00 5.31 -26.11
CA ARG A 647 15.00 6.35 -26.31
C ARG A 647 14.41 7.33 -27.31
N LEU A 648 13.75 8.36 -26.81
CA LEU A 648 13.55 9.58 -27.56
C LEU A 648 14.96 10.14 -27.78
N SER A 649 15.57 9.74 -28.90
CA SER A 649 16.71 10.39 -29.45
C SER A 649 16.31 11.79 -29.87
N PHE A 650 16.42 12.75 -28.99
CA PHE A 650 16.47 14.14 -29.35
C PHE A 650 17.89 14.43 -29.89
N ARG A 651 18.03 14.46 -31.21
CA ARG A 651 19.02 15.26 -31.85
C ARG A 651 18.55 16.71 -31.77
N LEU A 652 19.40 17.53 -31.12
CA LEU A 652 19.44 19.00 -31.08
C LEU A 652 18.10 19.69 -30.84
#